data_7ed887c4d4912fa030e266d06fdafb2d
#
_entry.id   7ed887c4d4912fa030e266d06fdafb2d
#
_cell.length_a   1.000
_cell.length_b   1.000
_cell.length_c   1.000
_cell.angle_alpha   90.00
_cell.angle_beta   90.00
_cell.angle_gamma   90.00
#
_symmetry.space_group_name_H-M   'P 1'
#
loop_
_entity.id
_entity.type
_entity.pdbx_description
1 polymer ?
#
loop_
_entity_poly.entity_id
_entity_poly.type
_entity_poly.pdbx_seq_one_letter_code
_entity_poly.pdbx_strand_id
1 'polypeptide(L)'
;MKKVLDGDEVLVRISGKDHRGRQEATIVEVVKHRTSSLVGRFFVESNTKFVRPDNPKISQDIIIPVGQENNAEPGQIVIVKINQQPSKKHLPTGCVTQILGSHMAPGMEIDIAINNYGIPVKWPDEVLNNIDSIGDSVSDKDKKFRIDLRHLPFVTIDGEDARDFDDAVYCEPESEGLRKLYVAIADVSHYVSVATALDQEANKRGNSVYFPQYVVPMLPEEISNGLCSLKPNLDRLTLVCEMMLDKNGAVIQYSFFEGLINSHARLTYTQVTEIISQRKLLTSSIRKQFNSIIKNIDALTDLYYDLLNSRKLRGAIEFESQESQIIFDKEKKIKEILPVQRNSAHRLIEECMLCANVCAAKFLKKNKISALYRVHQGPKDEKIESLREFLDELGIDFTNGGADPKDFQRILNDIQKRPDGNIIQSVILRSMNRAVYSPESHRHFGLNYPEYTHFTSPIRRYPDLLVHRAIRYLIRKKSKNTEAFRENGSRALSQEEIYPYDKNQLSSFGEHCSLTERRADEATRDVINWLKCEFLSSRVGEQFDGTVSTVTGFGLFVQLDDMYIEGLIHITSLPKDYYQYEEDHHRLVGEKTGKIFRLGDNLKVKVIRVELNERKIDFELIEKNKGTDTKKSISSFNRKVKNKRKKIENKIKTKNSLS
;
A
#
# COMPACT_ATOMS: atom_id res chain seq x y z
N MET A 1 -32.53 5.20 3.63
CA MET A 1 -31.46 5.55 2.68
C MET A 1 -31.91 6.39 1.47
N LYS A 2 -33.17 6.50 1.12
CA LYS A 2 -33.61 7.31 -0.07
C LYS A 2 -33.50 8.85 0.04
N LYS A 3 -32.91 9.37 1.12
CA LYS A 3 -32.83 10.82 1.37
C LYS A 3 -31.45 11.42 1.27
N VAL A 4 -30.43 10.61 1.11
CA VAL A 4 -29.02 10.99 1.21
C VAL A 4 -28.21 10.32 0.12
N LEU A 5 -27.11 10.97 -0.24
CA LEU A 5 -26.07 10.41 -1.08
C LEU A 5 -24.87 9.98 -0.22
N ASP A 6 -24.04 9.11 -0.75
CA ASP A 6 -22.80 8.72 -0.08
C ASP A 6 -21.91 9.95 0.17
N GLY A 7 -21.34 10.05 1.38
CA GLY A 7 -20.53 11.19 1.80
C GLY A 7 -21.29 12.31 2.53
N ASP A 8 -22.63 12.31 2.52
CA ASP A 8 -23.44 13.31 3.24
C ASP A 8 -23.24 13.20 4.77
N GLU A 9 -23.21 14.31 5.45
CA GLU A 9 -23.13 14.41 6.89
C GLU A 9 -24.54 14.49 7.49
N VAL A 10 -24.88 13.53 8.34
CA VAL A 10 -26.25 13.33 8.81
C VAL A 10 -26.36 13.24 10.33
N LEU A 11 -27.46 13.76 10.86
CA LEU A 11 -27.87 13.52 12.24
C LEU A 11 -28.71 12.27 12.29
N VAL A 12 -28.29 11.30 13.13
CA VAL A 12 -29.01 10.02 13.27
C VAL A 12 -29.56 9.85 14.67
N ARG A 13 -30.69 9.15 14.77
CA ARG A 13 -31.26 8.67 16.06
C ARG A 13 -31.05 7.16 16.11
N ILE A 14 -30.42 6.67 17.15
CA ILE A 14 -30.29 5.24 17.41
C ILE A 14 -31.68 4.69 17.71
N SER A 15 -32.12 3.70 16.94
CA SER A 15 -33.49 3.10 17.00
C SER A 15 -33.51 1.73 17.66
N GLY A 16 -32.37 1.08 17.83
CA GLY A 16 -32.28 -0.24 18.44
C GLY A 16 -31.03 -1.01 18.03
N LYS A 17 -31.08 -2.31 18.15
CA LYS A 17 -30.08 -3.25 17.61
C LYS A 17 -30.76 -4.22 16.67
N ASP A 18 -30.11 -4.59 15.58
CA ASP A 18 -30.57 -5.65 14.69
C ASP A 18 -30.41 -7.04 15.34
N HIS A 19 -30.89 -8.09 14.65
CA HIS A 19 -30.78 -9.47 15.12
C HIS A 19 -29.33 -9.98 15.28
N ARG A 20 -28.33 -9.20 14.80
CA ARG A 20 -26.88 -9.45 14.93
C ARG A 20 -26.23 -8.55 15.99
N GLY A 21 -27.00 -7.83 16.79
CA GLY A 21 -26.49 -6.93 17.83
C GLY A 21 -25.95 -5.60 17.32
N ARG A 22 -26.02 -5.28 16.02
CA ARG A 22 -25.53 -4.02 15.45
C ARG A 22 -26.53 -2.91 15.75
N GLN A 23 -26.02 -1.72 16.07
CA GLN A 23 -26.87 -0.55 16.29
C GLN A 23 -27.58 -0.13 14.99
N GLU A 24 -28.91 -0.09 15.03
CA GLU A 24 -29.71 0.51 13.97
C GLU A 24 -29.91 1.99 14.25
N ALA A 25 -29.81 2.80 13.20
CA ALA A 25 -30.01 4.24 13.29
C ALA A 25 -30.94 4.73 12.17
N THR A 26 -31.77 5.70 12.51
CA THR A 26 -32.65 6.39 11.55
C THR A 26 -32.11 7.79 11.30
N ILE A 27 -31.98 8.18 10.03
CA ILE A 27 -31.56 9.53 9.63
C ILE A 27 -32.69 10.51 9.99
N VAL A 28 -32.38 11.44 10.87
CA VAL A 28 -33.29 12.51 11.30
C VAL A 28 -33.20 13.67 10.32
N GLU A 29 -31.99 14.15 10.06
CA GLU A 29 -31.69 15.34 9.27
C GLU A 29 -30.36 15.19 8.53
N VAL A 30 -30.21 15.84 7.39
CA VAL A 30 -28.96 16.02 6.67
C VAL A 30 -28.34 17.34 7.11
N VAL A 31 -27.22 17.27 7.80
CA VAL A 31 -26.50 18.45 8.31
C VAL A 31 -25.78 19.14 7.18
N LYS A 32 -25.15 18.35 6.29
CA LYS A 32 -24.39 18.88 5.15
C LYS A 32 -24.37 17.90 3.99
N HIS A 33 -24.79 18.38 2.82
CA HIS A 33 -24.57 17.66 1.57
C HIS A 33 -23.13 17.84 1.11
N ARG A 34 -22.37 16.76 0.99
CA ARG A 34 -20.99 16.79 0.52
C ARG A 34 -20.88 16.39 -0.94
N THR A 35 -21.80 15.55 -1.43
CA THR A 35 -21.82 15.13 -2.83
C THR A 35 -22.55 16.17 -3.69
N SER A 36 -21.77 17.03 -4.32
CA SER A 36 -22.24 18.06 -5.27
C SER A 36 -22.14 17.63 -6.73
N SER A 37 -21.29 16.64 -7.04
CA SER A 37 -21.12 16.04 -8.36
C SER A 37 -20.78 14.57 -8.23
N LEU A 38 -21.10 13.80 -9.26
CA LEU A 38 -20.77 12.37 -9.32
C LEU A 38 -20.52 11.94 -10.77
N VAL A 39 -19.87 10.79 -10.91
CA VAL A 39 -19.70 10.11 -12.21
C VAL A 39 -20.75 9.02 -12.35
N GLY A 40 -21.23 8.83 -13.56
CA GLY A 40 -22.14 7.74 -13.85
C GLY A 40 -22.36 7.56 -15.35
N ARG A 41 -23.10 6.51 -15.67
CA ARG A 41 -23.43 6.18 -17.05
C ARG A 41 -24.77 6.77 -17.44
N PHE A 42 -24.82 7.47 -18.56
CA PHE A 42 -26.00 8.11 -19.09
C PHE A 42 -26.92 7.12 -19.82
N PHE A 43 -28.20 7.18 -19.53
CA PHE A 43 -29.24 6.33 -20.13
C PHE A 43 -30.43 7.16 -20.59
N VAL A 44 -31.16 6.61 -21.57
CA VAL A 44 -32.44 7.13 -22.03
C VAL A 44 -33.42 5.97 -22.10
N GLU A 45 -34.44 5.98 -21.25
CA GLU A 45 -35.50 4.97 -21.22
C GLU A 45 -36.88 5.65 -21.23
N SER A 46 -37.75 5.25 -22.15
CA SER A 46 -39.11 5.81 -22.26
C SER A 46 -39.17 7.35 -22.23
N ASN A 47 -38.25 8.00 -22.95
CA ASN A 47 -38.09 9.46 -23.01
C ASN A 47 -37.61 10.14 -21.70
N THR A 48 -37.26 9.35 -20.68
CA THR A 48 -36.63 9.84 -19.44
C THR A 48 -35.12 9.70 -19.55
N LYS A 49 -34.41 10.81 -19.33
CA LYS A 49 -32.94 10.85 -19.28
C LYS A 49 -32.49 10.73 -17.84
N PHE A 50 -31.58 9.84 -17.57
CA PHE A 50 -31.01 9.68 -16.24
C PHE A 50 -29.56 9.19 -16.29
N VAL A 51 -28.87 9.41 -15.20
CA VAL A 51 -27.51 8.89 -14.99
C VAL A 51 -27.51 7.92 -13.83
N ARG A 52 -27.04 6.72 -14.08
CA ARG A 52 -26.79 5.70 -13.05
C ARG A 52 -25.40 5.92 -12.49
N PRO A 53 -25.29 6.24 -11.18
CA PRO A 53 -23.98 6.47 -10.55
C PRO A 53 -23.06 5.24 -10.65
N ASP A 54 -21.78 5.45 -10.89
CA ASP A 54 -20.75 4.39 -10.85
C ASP A 54 -20.45 3.94 -9.41
N ASN A 55 -20.59 4.84 -8.42
CA ASN A 55 -20.43 4.51 -7.03
C ASN A 55 -21.57 3.59 -6.54
N PRO A 56 -21.31 2.31 -6.21
CA PRO A 56 -22.34 1.34 -5.82
C PRO A 56 -23.05 1.68 -4.51
N LYS A 57 -22.49 2.59 -3.70
CA LYS A 57 -23.14 3.07 -2.48
C LYS A 57 -24.30 4.04 -2.77
N ILE A 58 -24.35 4.62 -3.98
CA ILE A 58 -25.41 5.49 -4.43
C ILE A 58 -26.39 4.65 -5.28
N SER A 59 -27.47 4.21 -4.68
CA SER A 59 -28.46 3.33 -5.31
C SER A 59 -29.54 4.08 -6.10
N GLN A 60 -29.48 5.40 -6.19
CA GLN A 60 -30.48 6.24 -6.81
C GLN A 60 -29.97 6.78 -8.14
N ASP A 61 -30.77 6.60 -9.22
CA ASP A 61 -30.49 7.22 -10.50
C ASP A 61 -30.72 8.75 -10.41
N ILE A 62 -29.91 9.54 -11.09
CA ILE A 62 -29.99 11.00 -11.14
C ILE A 62 -30.78 11.39 -12.39
N ILE A 63 -31.90 12.02 -12.22
CA ILE A 63 -32.72 12.48 -13.34
C ILE A 63 -32.07 13.70 -14.01
N ILE A 64 -31.97 13.65 -15.33
CA ILE A 64 -31.43 14.76 -16.15
C ILE A 64 -32.60 15.46 -16.87
N PRO A 65 -32.95 16.67 -16.48
CA PRO A 65 -33.99 17.46 -17.18
C PRO A 65 -33.60 17.70 -18.62
N VAL A 66 -34.63 17.85 -19.48
CA VAL A 66 -34.46 18.18 -20.90
C VAL A 66 -33.65 19.46 -21.05
N GLY A 67 -32.65 19.44 -21.94
CA GLY A 67 -31.73 20.57 -22.18
C GLY A 67 -30.52 20.62 -21.21
N GLN A 68 -30.43 19.68 -20.23
CA GLN A 68 -29.30 19.60 -19.29
C GLN A 68 -28.38 18.39 -19.52
N GLU A 69 -28.55 17.70 -20.65
CA GLU A 69 -27.78 16.51 -21.04
C GLU A 69 -26.42 16.83 -21.67
N ASN A 70 -26.13 18.07 -22.03
CA ASN A 70 -24.86 18.51 -22.64
C ASN A 70 -24.41 17.61 -23.83
N ASN A 71 -25.36 17.24 -24.71
CA ASN A 71 -25.16 16.35 -25.85
C ASN A 71 -24.63 14.94 -25.49
N ALA A 72 -24.85 14.46 -24.26
CA ALA A 72 -24.48 13.10 -23.88
C ALA A 72 -25.33 12.06 -24.63
N GLU A 73 -24.68 11.03 -25.12
CA GLU A 73 -25.31 9.90 -25.80
C GLU A 73 -25.49 8.72 -24.83
N PRO A 74 -26.54 7.88 -25.04
CA PRO A 74 -26.76 6.70 -24.22
C PRO A 74 -25.53 5.79 -24.17
N GLY A 75 -25.14 5.39 -22.95
CA GLY A 75 -23.99 4.53 -22.71
C GLY A 75 -22.69 5.25 -22.39
N GLN A 76 -22.62 6.56 -22.61
CA GLN A 76 -21.44 7.35 -22.24
C GLN A 76 -21.30 7.54 -20.72
N ILE A 77 -20.06 7.64 -20.26
CA ILE A 77 -19.72 8.04 -18.90
C ILE A 77 -19.67 9.55 -18.83
N VAL A 78 -20.37 10.12 -17.85
CA VAL A 78 -20.54 11.57 -17.69
C VAL A 78 -20.31 12.00 -16.25
N ILE A 79 -19.90 13.25 -16.07
CA ILE A 79 -19.91 13.93 -14.78
C ILE A 79 -21.20 14.73 -14.68
N VAL A 80 -21.93 14.49 -13.60
CA VAL A 80 -23.20 15.17 -13.30
C VAL A 80 -23.03 16.05 -12.08
N LYS A 81 -23.37 17.32 -12.20
CA LYS A 81 -23.53 18.22 -11.06
C LYS A 81 -24.95 18.06 -10.51
N ILE A 82 -25.08 17.86 -9.22
CA ILE A 82 -26.38 17.72 -8.56
C ILE A 82 -27.01 19.11 -8.40
N ASN A 83 -28.17 19.30 -9.02
CA ASN A 83 -28.96 20.54 -8.92
C ASN A 83 -29.95 20.47 -7.75
N GLN A 84 -30.55 19.27 -7.53
CA GLN A 84 -31.48 19.03 -6.45
C GLN A 84 -31.12 17.72 -5.75
N GLN A 85 -30.89 17.80 -4.44
CA GLN A 85 -30.59 16.66 -3.60
C GLN A 85 -31.80 15.72 -3.42
N PRO A 86 -31.59 14.43 -3.18
CA PRO A 86 -32.70 13.47 -3.00
C PRO A 86 -33.55 13.80 -1.78
N SER A 87 -34.83 13.50 -1.87
CA SER A 87 -35.76 13.63 -0.75
C SER A 87 -36.64 12.38 -0.62
N LYS A 88 -37.50 12.31 0.40
CA LYS A 88 -38.47 11.21 0.52
C LYS A 88 -39.40 11.08 -0.70
N LYS A 89 -39.69 12.18 -1.40
CA LYS A 89 -40.70 12.27 -2.47
C LYS A 89 -40.09 12.42 -3.87
N HIS A 90 -38.85 12.84 -3.98
CA HIS A 90 -38.22 13.17 -5.26
C HIS A 90 -36.86 12.51 -5.39
N LEU A 91 -36.58 11.94 -6.56
CA LEU A 91 -35.24 11.51 -6.96
C LEU A 91 -34.35 12.75 -7.13
N PRO A 92 -33.03 12.59 -6.97
CA PRO A 92 -32.09 13.69 -7.23
C PRO A 92 -32.13 14.08 -8.71
N THR A 93 -31.96 15.37 -8.99
CA THR A 93 -31.81 15.89 -10.36
C THR A 93 -30.46 16.54 -10.54
N GLY A 94 -29.95 16.52 -11.77
CA GLY A 94 -28.65 17.08 -12.07
C GLY A 94 -28.51 17.53 -13.53
N CYS A 95 -27.38 18.14 -13.84
CA CYS A 95 -27.00 18.49 -15.22
C CYS A 95 -25.66 17.83 -15.56
N VAL A 96 -25.52 17.37 -16.78
CA VAL A 96 -24.24 16.84 -17.30
C VAL A 96 -23.30 18.01 -17.54
N THR A 97 -22.17 18.03 -16.80
CA THR A 97 -21.16 19.09 -16.91
C THR A 97 -20.02 18.69 -17.86
N GLN A 98 -19.74 17.39 -17.94
CA GLN A 98 -18.66 16.88 -18.78
C GLN A 98 -18.98 15.47 -19.26
N ILE A 99 -18.62 15.16 -20.50
CA ILE A 99 -18.62 13.80 -21.06
C ILE A 99 -17.19 13.28 -20.97
N LEU A 100 -16.97 12.14 -20.29
CA LEU A 100 -15.67 11.52 -20.18
C LEU A 100 -15.37 10.63 -21.39
N GLY A 101 -16.37 9.97 -21.94
CA GLY A 101 -16.25 9.13 -23.13
C GLY A 101 -17.10 7.87 -23.09
N SER A 102 -16.76 6.89 -23.93
CA SER A 102 -17.45 5.60 -23.97
C SER A 102 -17.03 4.73 -22.78
N HIS A 103 -17.98 3.98 -22.22
CA HIS A 103 -17.79 3.15 -21.01
C HIS A 103 -16.59 2.20 -21.03
N MET A 104 -16.24 1.66 -22.21
CA MET A 104 -15.13 0.68 -22.37
C MET A 104 -13.90 1.30 -23.05
N ALA A 105 -13.77 2.62 -23.06
CA ALA A 105 -12.58 3.26 -23.61
C ALA A 105 -11.37 2.99 -22.69
N PRO A 106 -10.18 2.66 -23.22
CA PRO A 106 -8.98 2.45 -22.42
C PRO A 106 -8.67 3.66 -21.53
N GLY A 107 -8.44 3.44 -20.24
CA GLY A 107 -8.16 4.49 -19.25
C GLY A 107 -9.42 5.10 -18.61
N MET A 108 -10.61 4.74 -19.07
CA MET A 108 -11.88 5.24 -18.51
C MET A 108 -12.04 4.89 -17.03
N GLU A 109 -11.57 3.73 -16.61
CA GLU A 109 -11.55 3.26 -15.22
C GLU A 109 -10.76 4.20 -14.31
N ILE A 110 -9.67 4.79 -14.83
CA ILE A 110 -8.84 5.76 -14.10
C ILE A 110 -9.58 7.10 -14.00
N ASP A 111 -10.18 7.59 -15.09
CA ASP A 111 -10.94 8.83 -15.08
C ASP A 111 -12.15 8.75 -14.14
N ILE A 112 -12.85 7.62 -14.12
CA ILE A 112 -13.94 7.35 -13.18
C ILE A 112 -13.40 7.37 -11.73
N ALA A 113 -12.31 6.68 -11.43
CA ALA A 113 -11.73 6.66 -10.09
C ALA A 113 -11.27 8.05 -9.63
N ILE A 114 -10.56 8.80 -10.47
CA ILE A 114 -10.12 10.18 -10.19
C ILE A 114 -11.31 11.05 -9.74
N ASN A 115 -12.40 10.98 -10.48
CA ASN A 115 -13.58 11.80 -10.18
C ASN A 115 -14.36 11.29 -8.96
N ASN A 116 -14.56 9.95 -8.81
CA ASN A 116 -15.28 9.37 -7.68
C ASN A 116 -14.58 9.63 -6.34
N TYR A 117 -13.25 9.59 -6.35
CA TYR A 117 -12.44 9.83 -5.15
C TYR A 117 -12.02 11.30 -4.99
N GLY A 118 -12.42 12.19 -5.91
CA GLY A 118 -12.10 13.61 -5.85
C GLY A 118 -10.60 13.89 -5.85
N ILE A 119 -9.83 13.15 -6.66
CA ILE A 119 -8.38 13.31 -6.78
C ILE A 119 -8.08 14.51 -7.65
N PRO A 120 -7.34 15.54 -7.16
CA PRO A 120 -7.04 16.74 -7.94
C PRO A 120 -6.03 16.41 -9.06
N VAL A 121 -6.39 16.65 -10.31
CA VAL A 121 -5.51 16.44 -11.48
C VAL A 121 -5.00 17.77 -12.01
N LYS A 122 -5.89 18.76 -12.16
CA LYS A 122 -5.54 20.07 -12.73
C LYS A 122 -4.68 20.88 -11.76
N TRP A 123 -3.71 21.58 -12.30
CA TRP A 123 -2.89 22.52 -11.56
C TRP A 123 -3.53 23.92 -11.63
N PRO A 124 -3.64 24.65 -10.50
CA PRO A 124 -4.01 26.07 -10.51
C PRO A 124 -2.95 26.91 -11.23
N ASP A 125 -3.38 28.00 -11.89
CA ASP A 125 -2.47 28.91 -12.61
C ASP A 125 -1.39 29.50 -11.69
N GLU A 126 -1.72 29.77 -10.44
CA GLU A 126 -0.79 30.28 -9.44
C GLU A 126 0.36 29.27 -9.16
N VAL A 127 0.07 27.96 -9.24
CA VAL A 127 1.10 26.91 -9.10
C VAL A 127 2.00 26.90 -10.33
N LEU A 128 1.43 27.01 -11.53
CA LEU A 128 2.20 27.05 -12.79
C LEU A 128 3.15 28.25 -12.81
N ASN A 129 2.66 29.44 -12.40
CA ASN A 129 3.47 30.64 -12.27
C ASN A 129 4.61 30.50 -11.24
N ASN A 130 4.39 29.75 -10.15
CA ASN A 130 5.47 29.46 -9.19
C ASN A 130 6.57 28.61 -9.81
N ILE A 131 6.22 27.62 -10.63
CA ILE A 131 7.17 26.72 -11.30
C ILE A 131 8.09 27.51 -12.24
N ASP A 132 7.50 28.37 -13.09
CA ASP A 132 8.25 29.19 -14.03
C ASP A 132 9.33 30.03 -13.35
N SER A 133 9.11 30.42 -12.09
CA SER A 133 10.09 31.18 -11.29
C SER A 133 11.24 30.34 -10.75
N ILE A 134 11.12 29.01 -10.67
CA ILE A 134 12.14 28.11 -10.08
C ILE A 134 13.25 27.78 -11.09
N GLY A 135 12.91 27.70 -12.39
CA GLY A 135 13.85 27.36 -13.47
C GLY A 135 14.09 25.85 -13.63
N ASP A 136 14.92 25.46 -14.62
CA ASP A 136 15.09 24.06 -15.05
C ASP A 136 16.32 23.37 -14.48
N SER A 137 17.21 24.10 -13.81
CA SER A 137 18.51 23.60 -13.34
C SER A 137 18.88 24.14 -11.97
N VAL A 138 19.72 23.38 -11.28
CA VAL A 138 20.26 23.79 -9.97
C VAL A 138 21.19 24.98 -10.16
N SER A 139 20.88 26.11 -9.51
CA SER A 139 21.71 27.33 -9.62
C SER A 139 23.03 27.15 -8.88
N ASP A 140 24.09 27.84 -9.37
CA ASP A 140 25.39 27.83 -8.67
C ASP A 140 25.33 28.47 -7.28
N LYS A 141 24.37 29.37 -7.06
CA LYS A 141 24.10 29.95 -5.75
C LYS A 141 23.61 28.89 -4.76
N ASP A 142 22.79 27.97 -5.20
CA ASP A 142 22.20 26.92 -4.34
C ASP A 142 23.22 25.80 -4.07
N LYS A 143 24.16 25.57 -4.98
CA LYS A 143 25.28 24.63 -4.79
C LYS A 143 26.28 25.09 -3.76
N LYS A 144 26.54 26.40 -3.68
CA LYS A 144 27.68 27.00 -2.96
C LYS A 144 27.79 26.66 -1.48
N PHE A 145 26.66 26.41 -0.81
CA PHE A 145 26.61 26.22 0.64
C PHE A 145 26.12 24.81 1.04
N ARG A 146 26.48 23.83 0.21
CA ARG A 146 26.18 22.42 0.46
C ARG A 146 27.45 21.60 0.49
N ILE A 147 27.44 20.51 1.26
CA ILE A 147 28.57 19.58 1.31
C ILE A 147 28.67 18.88 -0.04
N ASP A 148 29.81 19.01 -0.71
CA ASP A 148 30.01 18.42 -2.04
C ASP A 148 30.37 16.94 -1.95
N LEU A 149 29.43 16.10 -2.36
CA LEU A 149 29.55 14.64 -2.39
C LEU A 149 29.54 14.07 -3.82
N ARG A 150 29.76 14.91 -4.86
CA ARG A 150 29.74 14.49 -6.27
C ARG A 150 30.83 13.48 -6.63
N HIS A 151 31.87 13.40 -5.82
CA HIS A 151 32.95 12.43 -5.97
C HIS A 151 32.56 11.01 -5.50
N LEU A 152 31.51 10.86 -4.71
CA LEU A 152 31.01 9.56 -4.23
C LEU A 152 30.09 8.94 -5.27
N PRO A 153 30.26 7.66 -5.60
CA PRO A 153 29.47 7.00 -6.64
C PRO A 153 28.07 6.60 -6.14
N PHE A 154 27.25 7.61 -5.84
CA PHE A 154 25.84 7.40 -5.52
C PHE A 154 25.10 6.72 -6.68
N VAL A 155 24.13 5.89 -6.37
CA VAL A 155 23.24 5.23 -7.34
C VAL A 155 21.79 5.36 -6.90
N THR A 156 20.88 5.48 -7.88
CA THR A 156 19.43 5.30 -7.65
C THR A 156 19.03 3.91 -8.11
N ILE A 157 18.10 3.26 -7.37
CA ILE A 157 17.64 1.89 -7.64
C ILE A 157 16.13 1.86 -7.53
N ASP A 158 15.43 1.78 -8.67
CA ASP A 158 13.98 1.92 -8.77
C ASP A 158 13.37 0.95 -9.78
N GLY A 159 12.03 1.01 -9.93
CA GLY A 159 11.32 0.30 -11.00
C GLY A 159 11.71 0.80 -12.39
N GLU A 160 11.45 -0.01 -13.40
CA GLU A 160 11.77 0.30 -14.80
C GLU A 160 11.11 1.59 -15.30
N ASP A 161 9.86 1.84 -14.86
CA ASP A 161 9.03 2.97 -15.32
C ASP A 161 9.15 4.21 -14.42
N ALA A 162 9.90 4.16 -13.31
CA ALA A 162 10.07 5.28 -12.40
C ALA A 162 10.80 6.46 -13.05
N ARG A 163 10.36 7.69 -12.74
CA ARG A 163 10.93 8.96 -13.22
C ARG A 163 11.25 9.94 -12.09
N ASP A 164 10.63 9.77 -10.95
CA ASP A 164 10.71 10.59 -9.74
C ASP A 164 11.60 9.93 -8.68
N PHE A 165 12.92 9.96 -8.92
CA PHE A 165 13.91 9.32 -8.04
C PHE A 165 14.09 10.15 -6.77
N ASP A 166 13.45 9.73 -5.68
CA ASP A 166 13.52 10.38 -4.38
C ASP A 166 14.87 10.15 -3.68
N ASP A 167 15.46 8.95 -3.83
CA ASP A 167 16.60 8.50 -3.04
C ASP A 167 17.78 8.01 -3.88
N ALA A 168 18.99 8.29 -3.38
CA ALA A 168 20.24 7.73 -3.86
C ALA A 168 21.03 7.20 -2.68
N VAL A 169 21.73 6.08 -2.86
CA VAL A 169 22.47 5.40 -1.81
C VAL A 169 23.93 5.20 -2.17
N TYR A 170 24.78 5.31 -1.15
CA TYR A 170 26.20 4.97 -1.22
C TYR A 170 26.63 4.30 0.08
N CYS A 171 27.40 3.23 -0.02
CA CYS A 171 27.93 2.51 1.12
C CYS A 171 29.41 2.20 0.92
N GLU A 172 30.20 2.44 1.97
CA GLU A 172 31.61 2.06 2.00
C GLU A 172 31.94 1.30 3.29
N PRO A 173 32.85 0.32 3.20
CA PRO A 173 33.37 -0.34 4.38
C PRO A 173 34.31 0.58 5.13
N GLU A 174 34.27 0.55 6.46
CA GLU A 174 35.16 1.23 7.37
C GLU A 174 36.00 0.24 8.18
N SER A 175 36.93 0.75 8.99
CA SER A 175 37.74 -0.09 9.89
C SER A 175 36.88 -0.89 10.88
N GLU A 176 37.44 -1.96 11.41
CA GLU A 176 36.83 -2.81 12.46
C GLU A 176 35.49 -3.48 12.07
N GLY A 177 35.19 -3.57 10.77
CA GLY A 177 33.96 -4.15 10.25
C GLY A 177 32.75 -3.21 10.33
N LEU A 178 32.99 -1.93 10.56
CA LEU A 178 31.99 -0.88 10.45
C LEU A 178 31.67 -0.61 8.98
N ARG A 179 30.51 -0.03 8.74
CA ARG A 179 30.07 0.44 7.41
C ARG A 179 29.51 1.83 7.51
N LYS A 180 29.88 2.67 6.56
CA LYS A 180 29.30 4.00 6.43
C LYS A 180 28.28 3.99 5.29
N LEU A 181 27.03 4.26 5.63
CA LEU A 181 25.92 4.36 4.69
C LEU A 181 25.48 5.81 4.54
N TYR A 182 25.39 6.27 3.31
CA TYR A 182 24.81 7.56 2.96
C TYR A 182 23.48 7.33 2.25
N VAL A 183 22.43 7.93 2.77
CA VAL A 183 21.11 8.00 2.15
C VAL A 183 20.84 9.45 1.81
N ALA A 184 20.90 9.77 0.52
CA ALA A 184 20.69 11.11 -0.01
C ALA A 184 19.30 11.21 -0.58
N ILE A 185 18.46 12.07 -0.02
CA ILE A 185 17.06 12.28 -0.42
C ILE A 185 16.93 13.62 -1.12
N ALA A 186 16.19 13.68 -2.21
CA ALA A 186 15.90 14.90 -2.96
C ALA A 186 15.42 16.03 -2.02
N ASP A 187 16.09 17.18 -2.03
CA ASP A 187 15.72 18.31 -1.16
C ASP A 187 14.54 19.10 -1.73
N VAL A 188 13.38 18.48 -1.73
CA VAL A 188 12.13 19.10 -2.18
C VAL A 188 11.82 20.36 -1.37
N SER A 189 12.19 20.39 -0.08
CA SER A 189 11.95 21.52 0.82
C SER A 189 12.72 22.79 0.43
N HIS A 190 13.74 22.67 -0.44
CA HIS A 190 14.44 23.82 -1.02
C HIS A 190 13.57 24.55 -2.05
N TYR A 191 12.84 23.81 -2.87
CA TYR A 191 12.03 24.33 -3.98
C TYR A 191 10.59 24.65 -3.55
N VAL A 192 10.01 23.86 -2.67
CA VAL A 192 8.64 24.03 -2.17
C VAL A 192 8.69 24.83 -0.86
N SER A 193 8.67 26.15 -0.99
CA SER A 193 8.69 27.05 0.17
C SER A 193 7.35 27.06 0.90
N VAL A 194 7.39 27.29 2.22
CA VAL A 194 6.21 27.31 3.10
C VAL A 194 5.20 28.33 2.62
N ALA A 195 3.92 27.97 2.66
CA ALA A 195 2.75 28.82 2.35
C ALA A 195 2.66 29.35 0.90
N THR A 196 3.51 28.88 -0.02
CA THR A 196 3.35 29.18 -1.45
C THR A 196 2.15 28.42 -2.04
N ALA A 197 1.67 28.84 -3.22
CA ALA A 197 0.61 28.13 -3.94
C ALA A 197 1.00 26.66 -4.21
N LEU A 198 2.25 26.40 -4.54
CA LEU A 198 2.81 25.05 -4.73
C LEU A 198 2.74 24.22 -3.44
N ASP A 199 3.09 24.78 -2.29
CA ASP A 199 2.98 24.12 -0.98
C ASP A 199 1.54 23.80 -0.59
N GLN A 200 0.63 24.75 -0.80
CA GLN A 200 -0.78 24.56 -0.51
C GLN A 200 -1.42 23.47 -1.37
N GLU A 201 -1.08 23.41 -2.66
CA GLU A 201 -1.57 22.36 -3.56
C GLU A 201 -0.95 21.00 -3.24
N ALA A 202 0.37 20.95 -2.88
CA ALA A 202 1.03 19.74 -2.42
C ALA A 202 0.36 19.18 -1.16
N ASN A 203 0.05 20.04 -0.18
CA ASN A 203 -0.70 19.68 1.02
C ASN A 203 -2.10 19.14 0.68
N LYS A 204 -2.86 19.83 -0.16
CA LYS A 204 -4.21 19.44 -0.59
C LYS A 204 -4.21 18.05 -1.25
N ARG A 205 -3.21 17.73 -2.08
CA ARG A 205 -3.00 16.41 -2.67
C ARG A 205 -2.57 15.39 -1.63
N GLY A 206 -1.68 15.75 -0.72
CA GLY A 206 -1.15 14.96 0.38
C GLY A 206 -0.14 13.90 -0.05
N ASN A 207 -0.37 13.27 -1.18
CA ASN A 207 0.51 12.26 -1.80
C ASN A 207 0.26 12.10 -3.30
N SER A 208 1.22 11.53 -4.02
CA SER A 208 1.02 11.05 -5.39
C SER A 208 0.13 9.81 -5.40
N VAL A 209 -0.64 9.61 -6.48
CA VAL A 209 -1.51 8.43 -6.67
C VAL A 209 -1.03 7.67 -7.89
N TYR A 210 -0.71 6.38 -7.70
CA TYR A 210 -0.14 5.53 -8.74
C TYR A 210 -1.18 4.53 -9.24
N PHE A 211 -1.75 4.82 -10.41
CA PHE A 211 -2.59 3.87 -11.14
C PHE A 211 -1.75 3.03 -12.11
N PRO A 212 -2.24 1.88 -12.58
CA PRO A 212 -1.61 1.17 -13.68
C PRO A 212 -1.43 2.09 -14.90
N GLN A 213 -0.19 2.29 -15.34
CA GLN A 213 0.20 3.17 -16.47
C GLN A 213 -0.08 4.68 -16.32
N TYR A 214 -0.59 5.16 -15.19
CA TYR A 214 -0.87 6.57 -15.00
C TYR A 214 -0.58 7.03 -13.58
N VAL A 215 0.05 8.18 -13.44
CA VAL A 215 0.38 8.77 -12.12
C VAL A 215 -0.27 10.14 -12.01
N VAL A 216 -0.96 10.38 -10.90
CA VAL A 216 -1.35 11.74 -10.50
C VAL A 216 -0.34 12.22 -9.45
N PRO A 217 0.61 13.08 -9.82
CA PRO A 217 1.71 13.45 -8.94
C PRO A 217 1.28 14.47 -7.88
N MET A 218 1.92 14.44 -6.71
CA MET A 218 1.76 15.43 -5.65
C MET A 218 2.36 16.78 -6.04
N LEU A 219 3.43 16.78 -6.79
CA LEU A 219 4.14 17.95 -7.31
C LEU A 219 4.14 17.93 -8.83
N PRO A 220 4.12 19.09 -9.52
CA PRO A 220 4.24 19.15 -10.98
C PRO A 220 5.48 18.42 -11.51
N GLU A 221 5.39 17.90 -12.74
CA GLU A 221 6.45 17.06 -13.31
C GLU A 221 7.79 17.79 -13.48
N GLU A 222 7.77 19.10 -13.68
CA GLU A 222 8.96 19.95 -13.73
C GLU A 222 9.77 19.88 -12.41
N ILE A 223 9.06 19.71 -11.30
CA ILE A 223 9.66 19.55 -9.97
C ILE A 223 9.92 18.07 -9.69
N SER A 224 8.89 17.23 -9.76
CA SER A 224 8.96 15.82 -9.36
C SER A 224 9.87 14.99 -10.26
N ASN A 225 9.70 15.08 -11.57
CA ASN A 225 10.52 14.38 -12.56
C ASN A 225 11.71 15.22 -13.04
N GLY A 226 11.67 16.55 -12.83
CA GLY A 226 12.69 17.51 -13.27
C GLY A 226 13.77 17.74 -12.23
N LEU A 227 13.63 18.86 -11.46
CA LEU A 227 14.66 19.37 -10.55
C LEU A 227 14.95 18.48 -9.35
N CYS A 228 13.91 17.86 -8.78
CA CYS A 228 14.08 17.05 -7.58
C CYS A 228 14.57 15.63 -7.90
N SER A 229 14.16 15.05 -9.03
CA SER A 229 14.54 13.67 -9.38
C SER A 229 16.06 13.51 -9.48
N LEU A 230 16.60 12.55 -8.73
CA LEU A 230 18.05 12.28 -8.64
C LEU A 230 18.57 11.53 -9.86
N LYS A 231 18.33 12.12 -11.05
CA LYS A 231 18.75 11.59 -12.35
C LYS A 231 20.26 11.42 -12.45
N PRO A 232 20.76 10.40 -13.17
CA PRO A 232 22.18 10.16 -13.31
C PRO A 232 22.87 11.30 -14.09
N ASN A 233 24.13 11.57 -13.71
CA ASN A 233 25.02 12.57 -14.31
C ASN A 233 24.50 14.02 -14.24
N LEU A 234 23.63 14.32 -13.30
CA LEU A 234 23.15 15.67 -13.03
C LEU A 234 23.39 16.05 -11.58
N ASP A 235 23.82 17.31 -11.36
CA ASP A 235 23.94 17.87 -10.02
C ASP A 235 22.55 18.00 -9.39
N ARG A 236 22.38 17.48 -8.16
CA ARG A 236 21.12 17.52 -7.42
C ARG A 236 21.31 17.91 -5.98
N LEU A 237 20.40 18.74 -5.50
CA LEU A 237 20.32 19.15 -4.10
C LEU A 237 19.67 18.06 -3.27
N THR A 238 20.31 17.68 -2.18
CA THR A 238 19.81 16.61 -1.31
C THR A 238 19.86 16.98 0.15
N LEU A 239 19.02 16.32 0.94
CA LEU A 239 19.15 16.21 2.38
C LEU A 239 19.70 14.82 2.68
N VAL A 240 20.91 14.76 3.25
CA VAL A 240 21.65 13.52 3.42
C VAL A 240 21.58 13.06 4.87
N CYS A 241 21.28 11.78 5.05
CA CYS A 241 21.50 11.06 6.30
C CYS A 241 22.74 10.17 6.15
N GLU A 242 23.83 10.55 6.83
CA GLU A 242 25.03 9.73 6.96
C GLU A 242 24.90 8.87 8.21
N MET A 243 25.18 7.59 8.10
CA MET A 243 25.03 6.62 9.19
C MET A 243 26.27 5.74 9.29
N MET A 244 26.76 5.52 10.51
CA MET A 244 27.75 4.52 10.84
C MET A 244 27.03 3.30 11.43
N LEU A 245 27.22 2.13 10.82
CA LEU A 245 26.59 0.89 11.25
C LEU A 245 27.66 -0.12 11.68
N ASP A 246 27.32 -0.90 12.70
CA ASP A 246 28.15 -2.01 13.14
C ASP A 246 27.86 -3.28 12.30
N LYS A 247 28.65 -4.34 12.53
CA LYS A 247 28.51 -5.65 11.88
C LYS A 247 27.21 -6.39 12.19
N ASN A 248 26.40 -5.89 13.14
CA ASN A 248 25.09 -6.43 13.44
C ASN A 248 23.97 -5.61 12.79
N GLY A 249 24.30 -4.61 11.97
CA GLY A 249 23.35 -3.70 11.33
C GLY A 249 22.74 -2.67 12.28
N ALA A 250 23.34 -2.41 13.45
CA ALA A 250 22.89 -1.37 14.36
C ALA A 250 23.53 -0.04 14.01
N VAL A 251 22.72 1.03 13.90
CA VAL A 251 23.21 2.40 13.70
C VAL A 251 23.79 2.90 15.02
N ILE A 252 25.11 3.10 15.06
CA ILE A 252 25.86 3.59 16.23
C ILE A 252 26.04 5.11 16.23
N GLN A 253 26.06 5.72 15.06
CA GLN A 253 26.17 7.17 14.88
C GLN A 253 25.43 7.58 13.60
N TYR A 254 24.85 8.77 13.59
CA TYR A 254 24.26 9.36 12.39
C TYR A 254 24.40 10.89 12.39
N SER A 255 24.31 11.48 11.21
CA SER A 255 24.26 12.92 11.03
C SER A 255 23.43 13.32 9.83
N PHE A 256 22.91 14.56 9.87
CA PHE A 256 22.13 15.17 8.79
C PHE A 256 22.82 16.43 8.28
N PHE A 257 22.82 16.60 6.96
CA PHE A 257 23.32 17.82 6.31
C PHE A 257 22.73 18.02 4.92
N GLU A 258 22.81 19.26 4.44
CA GLU A 258 22.44 19.59 3.06
C GLU A 258 23.60 19.25 2.13
N GLY A 259 23.38 18.34 1.19
CA GLY A 259 24.37 17.80 0.26
C GLY A 259 24.14 18.21 -1.19
N LEU A 260 25.22 18.14 -1.97
CA LEU A 260 25.21 18.20 -3.42
C LEU A 260 25.76 16.88 -3.96
N ILE A 261 24.95 16.14 -4.68
CA ILE A 261 25.34 14.86 -5.27
C ILE A 261 25.25 14.89 -6.79
N ASN A 262 25.92 13.92 -7.41
CA ASN A 262 25.76 13.55 -8.81
C ASN A 262 25.60 12.02 -8.85
N SER A 263 24.41 11.53 -9.17
CA SER A 263 24.19 10.08 -9.25
C SER A 263 24.97 9.50 -10.42
N HIS A 264 25.79 8.47 -10.18
CA HIS A 264 26.64 7.85 -11.20
C HIS A 264 25.89 6.83 -12.07
N ALA A 265 24.78 6.31 -11.59
CA ALA A 265 23.93 5.39 -12.35
C ALA A 265 22.50 5.36 -11.83
N ARG A 266 21.55 5.23 -12.76
CA ARG A 266 20.19 4.79 -12.48
C ARG A 266 20.11 3.30 -12.77
N LEU A 267 19.84 2.51 -11.76
CA LEU A 267 19.71 1.06 -11.84
C LEU A 267 18.24 0.65 -11.64
N THR A 268 17.88 -0.49 -12.21
CA THR A 268 16.57 -1.11 -11.93
C THR A 268 16.72 -2.21 -10.88
N TYR A 269 15.63 -2.53 -10.18
CA TYR A 269 15.59 -3.65 -9.26
C TYR A 269 16.02 -4.97 -9.93
N THR A 270 15.64 -5.16 -11.18
CA THR A 270 16.03 -6.34 -12.00
C THR A 270 17.53 -6.39 -12.22
N GLN A 271 18.14 -5.27 -12.64
CA GLN A 271 19.59 -5.19 -12.86
C GLN A 271 20.39 -5.43 -11.59
N VAL A 272 19.98 -4.82 -10.47
CA VAL A 272 20.68 -5.00 -9.19
C VAL A 272 20.56 -6.44 -8.69
N THR A 273 19.40 -7.06 -8.83
CA THR A 273 19.21 -8.48 -8.49
C THR A 273 20.13 -9.38 -9.32
N GLU A 274 20.29 -9.10 -10.61
CA GLU A 274 21.21 -9.83 -11.48
C GLU A 274 22.66 -9.60 -11.06
N ILE A 275 23.08 -8.36 -10.78
CA ILE A 275 24.43 -8.03 -10.27
C ILE A 275 24.74 -8.79 -8.99
N ILE A 276 23.79 -8.85 -8.03
CA ILE A 276 23.93 -9.57 -6.75
C ILE A 276 24.06 -11.08 -7.00
N SER A 277 23.20 -11.66 -7.84
CA SER A 277 23.20 -13.11 -8.12
C SER A 277 24.49 -13.58 -8.80
N GLN A 278 25.10 -12.70 -9.62
CA GLN A 278 26.32 -12.98 -10.37
C GLN A 278 27.60 -12.51 -9.64
N ARG A 279 27.54 -12.20 -8.35
CA ARG A 279 28.68 -11.66 -7.57
C ARG A 279 29.95 -12.53 -7.66
N LYS A 280 29.78 -13.85 -7.71
CA LYS A 280 30.90 -14.82 -7.77
C LYS A 280 31.39 -15.12 -9.20
N LEU A 281 30.74 -14.61 -10.23
CA LEU A 281 31.06 -14.91 -11.62
C LEU A 281 32.04 -13.85 -12.19
N LEU A 282 33.28 -14.23 -12.42
CA LEU A 282 34.32 -13.36 -13.00
C LEU A 282 33.99 -12.88 -14.43
N THR A 283 33.16 -13.63 -15.15
CA THR A 283 32.81 -13.36 -16.56
C THR A 283 31.50 -12.58 -16.73
N SER A 284 30.87 -12.17 -15.63
CA SER A 284 29.58 -11.47 -15.66
C SER A 284 29.61 -10.22 -16.53
N SER A 285 28.80 -10.17 -17.58
CA SER A 285 28.70 -9.03 -18.50
C SER A 285 28.09 -7.81 -17.82
N ILE A 286 27.04 -7.99 -17.01
CA ILE A 286 26.38 -6.89 -16.29
C ILE A 286 27.31 -6.25 -15.27
N ARG A 287 28.11 -7.03 -14.53
CA ARG A 287 29.10 -6.48 -13.59
C ARG A 287 30.22 -5.70 -14.28
N LYS A 288 30.62 -6.11 -15.50
CA LYS A 288 31.57 -5.36 -16.31
C LYS A 288 30.99 -4.05 -16.80
N GLN A 289 29.74 -4.04 -17.23
CA GLN A 289 29.02 -2.83 -17.66
C GLN A 289 28.99 -1.77 -16.56
N PHE A 290 28.76 -2.16 -15.31
CA PHE A 290 28.65 -1.27 -14.15
C PHE A 290 29.92 -1.24 -13.27
N ASN A 291 31.09 -1.51 -13.85
CA ASN A 291 32.35 -1.67 -13.10
C ASN A 291 32.67 -0.49 -12.15
N SER A 292 32.34 0.74 -12.53
CA SER A 292 32.62 1.95 -11.71
C SER A 292 31.86 1.99 -10.38
N ILE A 293 30.70 1.31 -10.28
CA ILE A 293 29.83 1.31 -9.12
C ILE A 293 29.75 -0.05 -8.41
N ILE A 294 30.39 -1.08 -8.94
CA ILE A 294 30.30 -2.44 -8.40
C ILE A 294 30.72 -2.53 -6.93
N LYS A 295 31.75 -1.80 -6.53
CA LYS A 295 32.23 -1.79 -5.14
C LYS A 295 31.13 -1.26 -4.19
N ASN A 296 30.40 -0.22 -4.61
CA ASN A 296 29.26 0.31 -3.86
C ASN A 296 28.15 -0.73 -3.75
N ILE A 297 27.76 -1.37 -4.88
CA ILE A 297 26.69 -2.39 -4.86
C ILE A 297 27.07 -3.61 -4.00
N ASP A 298 28.33 -4.01 -4.03
CA ASP A 298 28.83 -5.12 -3.18
C ASP A 298 28.78 -4.73 -1.69
N ALA A 299 29.19 -3.50 -1.33
CA ALA A 299 29.12 -2.99 0.03
C ALA A 299 27.66 -2.87 0.53
N LEU A 300 26.75 -2.36 -0.31
CA LEU A 300 25.33 -2.30 -0.03
C LEU A 300 24.71 -3.70 0.13
N THR A 301 25.17 -4.67 -0.66
CA THR A 301 24.71 -6.06 -0.54
C THR A 301 25.13 -6.68 0.79
N ASP A 302 26.38 -6.48 1.21
CA ASP A 302 26.86 -6.98 2.50
C ASP A 302 26.11 -6.32 3.65
N LEU A 303 25.91 -5.00 3.59
CA LEU A 303 25.11 -4.27 4.57
C LEU A 303 23.67 -4.79 4.63
N TYR A 304 23.05 -5.07 3.49
CA TYR A 304 21.70 -5.63 3.44
C TYR A 304 21.56 -6.92 4.25
N TYR A 305 22.54 -7.84 4.17
CA TYR A 305 22.50 -9.07 4.96
C TYR A 305 22.62 -8.79 6.47
N ASP A 306 23.45 -7.81 6.86
CA ASP A 306 23.60 -7.39 8.26
C ASP A 306 22.26 -6.79 8.77
N LEU A 307 21.62 -5.92 7.98
CA LEU A 307 20.33 -5.30 8.29
C LEU A 307 19.18 -6.31 8.34
N LEU A 308 19.16 -7.29 7.44
CA LEU A 308 18.17 -8.36 7.44
C LEU A 308 18.24 -9.21 8.71
N ASN A 309 19.46 -9.49 9.18
CA ASN A 309 19.68 -10.17 10.45
C ASN A 309 19.20 -9.32 11.64
N SER A 310 19.54 -8.03 11.65
CA SER A 310 19.07 -7.07 12.64
C SER A 310 17.54 -6.99 12.70
N ARG A 311 16.87 -6.98 11.53
CA ARG A 311 15.40 -7.00 11.40
C ARG A 311 14.79 -8.24 12.07
N LYS A 312 15.38 -9.42 11.84
CA LYS A 312 14.93 -10.67 12.45
C LYS A 312 15.09 -10.65 13.98
N LEU A 313 16.24 -10.20 14.47
CA LEU A 313 16.52 -10.10 15.91
C LEU A 313 15.60 -9.08 16.60
N ARG A 314 15.29 -7.98 15.94
CA ARG A 314 14.34 -6.97 16.44
C ARG A 314 12.93 -7.53 16.56
N GLY A 315 12.55 -8.51 15.76
CA GLY A 315 11.22 -9.09 15.75
C GLY A 315 10.23 -8.26 14.94
N ALA A 316 10.67 -7.68 13.82
CA ALA A 316 9.76 -7.03 12.88
C ALA A 316 8.85 -8.06 12.22
N ILE A 317 7.57 -7.72 12.08
CA ILE A 317 6.59 -8.57 11.40
C ILE A 317 6.83 -8.47 9.90
N GLU A 318 7.01 -9.60 9.23
CA GLU A 318 7.17 -9.64 7.78
C GLU A 318 6.00 -10.37 7.14
N PHE A 319 5.22 -9.65 6.36
CA PHE A 319 4.15 -10.21 5.55
C PHE A 319 4.64 -10.39 4.11
N GLU A 320 4.41 -11.56 3.54
CA GLU A 320 4.59 -11.74 2.10
C GLU A 320 3.39 -11.11 1.38
N SER A 321 3.62 -10.02 0.63
CA SER A 321 2.56 -9.38 -0.13
C SER A 321 2.19 -10.22 -1.35
N GLN A 322 0.89 -10.49 -1.51
CA GLN A 322 0.32 -11.09 -2.71
C GLN A 322 -0.17 -9.95 -3.64
N GLU A 323 0.76 -9.26 -4.25
CA GLU A 323 0.44 -8.22 -5.22
C GLU A 323 0.48 -8.79 -6.63
N SER A 324 -0.39 -8.30 -7.50
CA SER A 324 -0.40 -8.66 -8.92
C SER A 324 0.00 -7.45 -9.76
N GLN A 325 0.86 -7.68 -10.75
CA GLN A 325 1.20 -6.71 -11.79
C GLN A 325 0.36 -7.01 -13.02
N ILE A 326 -0.30 -5.98 -13.54
CA ILE A 326 -1.06 -6.06 -14.77
C ILE A 326 -0.13 -5.65 -15.92
N ILE A 327 0.06 -6.55 -16.88
CA ILE A 327 0.88 -6.31 -18.06
C ILE A 327 -0.04 -5.96 -19.22
N PHE A 328 0.23 -4.83 -19.86
CA PHE A 328 -0.54 -4.34 -20.99
C PHE A 328 0.20 -4.62 -22.32
N ASP A 329 -0.55 -4.74 -23.37
CA ASP A 329 -0.03 -4.77 -24.74
C ASP A 329 0.17 -3.35 -25.31
N LYS A 330 0.59 -3.26 -26.58
CA LYS A 330 0.79 -1.97 -27.27
C LYS A 330 -0.50 -1.18 -27.50
N GLU A 331 -1.65 -1.84 -27.43
CA GLU A 331 -2.97 -1.25 -27.57
C GLU A 331 -3.59 -0.85 -26.22
N LYS A 332 -2.80 -0.94 -25.13
CA LYS A 332 -3.22 -0.71 -23.73
C LYS A 332 -4.29 -1.68 -23.25
N LYS A 333 -4.42 -2.85 -23.85
CA LYS A 333 -5.26 -3.95 -23.36
C LYS A 333 -4.48 -4.84 -22.41
N ILE A 334 -5.17 -5.47 -21.47
CA ILE A 334 -4.55 -6.36 -20.51
C ILE A 334 -4.10 -7.64 -21.23
N LYS A 335 -2.78 -7.83 -21.30
CA LYS A 335 -2.16 -9.03 -21.88
C LYS A 335 -2.14 -10.16 -20.86
N GLU A 336 -1.71 -9.87 -19.62
CA GLU A 336 -1.46 -10.88 -18.59
C GLU A 336 -1.49 -10.23 -17.21
N ILE A 337 -1.83 -11.01 -16.19
CA ILE A 337 -1.75 -10.62 -14.78
C ILE A 337 -0.80 -11.60 -14.10
N LEU A 338 0.29 -11.09 -13.54
CA LEU A 338 1.34 -11.88 -12.92
C LEU A 338 1.53 -11.51 -11.43
N PRO A 339 1.90 -12.47 -10.57
CA PRO A 339 2.27 -12.16 -9.20
C PRO A 339 3.56 -11.34 -9.15
N VAL A 340 3.59 -10.29 -8.35
CA VAL A 340 4.80 -9.49 -8.08
C VAL A 340 5.68 -10.26 -7.09
N GLN A 341 6.92 -10.53 -7.47
CA GLN A 341 7.90 -11.12 -6.58
C GLN A 341 8.85 -10.03 -6.06
N ARG A 342 8.84 -9.81 -4.75
CA ARG A 342 9.83 -8.94 -4.10
C ARG A 342 11.20 -9.62 -4.14
N ASN A 343 12.14 -9.02 -4.85
CA ASN A 343 13.51 -9.52 -4.95
C ASN A 343 14.46 -8.87 -3.91
N SER A 344 15.72 -9.34 -3.88
CA SER A 344 16.74 -8.84 -2.94
C SER A 344 17.03 -7.35 -3.08
N ALA A 345 16.93 -6.79 -4.29
CA ALA A 345 17.18 -5.36 -4.53
C ALA A 345 16.09 -4.48 -3.91
N HIS A 346 14.81 -4.89 -3.98
CA HIS A 346 13.72 -4.19 -3.30
C HIS A 346 13.95 -4.14 -1.79
N ARG A 347 14.30 -5.29 -1.18
CA ARG A 347 14.56 -5.39 0.25
C ARG A 347 15.80 -4.60 0.68
N LEU A 348 16.83 -4.56 -0.16
CA LEU A 348 18.04 -3.78 0.10
C LEU A 348 17.72 -2.30 0.26
N ILE A 349 17.00 -1.72 -0.70
CA ILE A 349 16.60 -0.30 -0.64
C ILE A 349 15.65 -0.06 0.53
N GLU A 350 14.65 -0.93 0.73
CA GLU A 350 13.73 -0.85 1.88
C GLU A 350 14.51 -0.74 3.20
N GLU A 351 15.51 -1.59 3.46
CA GLU A 351 16.29 -1.56 4.70
C GLU A 351 17.12 -0.27 4.83
N CYS A 352 17.73 0.24 3.75
CA CYS A 352 18.44 1.52 3.77
C CYS A 352 17.47 2.67 4.14
N MET A 353 16.29 2.70 3.54
CA MET A 353 15.27 3.71 3.80
C MET A 353 14.72 3.61 5.23
N LEU A 354 14.51 2.40 5.76
CA LEU A 354 14.11 2.18 7.14
C LEU A 354 15.14 2.75 8.13
N CYS A 355 16.42 2.54 7.89
CA CYS A 355 17.50 3.11 8.73
C CYS A 355 17.44 4.64 8.75
N ALA A 356 17.34 5.28 7.59
CA ALA A 356 17.26 6.73 7.48
C ALA A 356 16.01 7.30 8.15
N ASN A 357 14.85 6.67 7.97
CA ASN A 357 13.58 7.03 8.60
C ASN A 357 13.66 6.97 10.14
N VAL A 358 14.28 5.92 10.68
CA VAL A 358 14.49 5.76 12.14
C VAL A 358 15.44 6.84 12.67
N CYS A 359 16.53 7.12 11.96
CA CYS A 359 17.46 8.20 12.33
C CYS A 359 16.77 9.57 12.34
N ALA A 360 15.93 9.85 11.32
CA ALA A 360 15.13 11.08 11.28
C ALA A 360 14.19 11.19 12.47
N ALA A 361 13.46 10.12 12.83
CA ALA A 361 12.57 10.10 13.98
C ALA A 361 13.34 10.36 15.29
N LYS A 362 14.46 9.68 15.50
CA LYS A 362 15.33 9.87 16.67
C LYS A 362 15.87 11.30 16.75
N PHE A 363 16.32 11.84 15.62
CA PHE A 363 16.88 13.19 15.52
C PHE A 363 15.85 14.26 15.90
N LEU A 364 14.63 14.18 15.37
CA LEU A 364 13.53 15.09 15.69
C LEU A 364 13.14 15.02 17.17
N LYS A 365 12.99 13.81 17.70
CA LYS A 365 12.62 13.57 19.12
C LYS A 365 13.69 14.09 20.07
N LYS A 366 14.97 13.79 19.81
CA LYS A 366 16.12 14.27 20.62
C LYS A 366 16.18 15.80 20.67
N ASN A 367 15.90 16.47 19.55
CA ASN A 367 15.88 17.93 19.46
C ASN A 367 14.58 18.57 19.97
N LYS A 368 13.62 17.77 20.45
CA LYS A 368 12.33 18.21 21.00
C LYS A 368 11.51 19.09 20.05
N ILE A 369 11.63 18.86 18.75
CA ILE A 369 10.82 19.55 17.75
C ILE A 369 9.55 18.73 17.49
N SER A 370 8.39 19.41 17.48
CA SER A 370 7.15 18.76 17.07
C SER A 370 7.23 18.36 15.60
N ALA A 371 6.92 17.11 15.26
CA ALA A 371 6.98 16.60 13.90
C ALA A 371 5.95 15.49 13.69
N LEU A 372 5.68 15.11 12.46
CA LEU A 372 4.82 13.97 12.17
C LEU A 372 5.62 12.66 12.27
N TYR A 373 5.08 11.73 13.05
CA TYR A 373 5.56 10.36 13.14
C TYR A 373 4.61 9.42 12.41
N ARG A 374 5.14 8.31 11.91
CA ARG A 374 4.34 7.21 11.37
C ARG A 374 4.08 6.20 12.47
N VAL A 375 2.86 6.21 12.99
CA VAL A 375 2.44 5.42 14.13
C VAL A 375 1.65 4.20 13.67
N HIS A 376 2.01 3.04 14.18
CA HIS A 376 1.28 1.80 13.96
C HIS A 376 0.99 1.14 15.30
N GLN A 377 -0.25 1.22 15.74
CA GLN A 377 -0.70 0.56 16.96
C GLN A 377 -0.93 -0.94 16.70
N GLY A 378 -0.67 -1.77 17.69
CA GLY A 378 -1.00 -3.20 17.64
C GLY A 378 -2.51 -3.46 17.47
N PRO A 379 -2.91 -4.71 17.24
CA PRO A 379 -4.32 -5.08 17.17
C PRO A 379 -5.07 -4.70 18.45
N LYS A 380 -6.37 -4.47 18.34
CA LYS A 380 -7.24 -4.29 19.50
C LYS A 380 -7.47 -5.62 20.22
N ASP A 381 -7.72 -5.59 21.52
CA ASP A 381 -7.89 -6.79 22.36
C ASP A 381 -8.98 -7.75 21.81
N GLU A 382 -10.11 -7.22 21.33
CA GLU A 382 -11.18 -8.00 20.72
C GLU A 382 -10.69 -8.78 19.47
N LYS A 383 -9.84 -8.15 18.66
CA LYS A 383 -9.28 -8.80 17.47
C LYS A 383 -8.19 -9.82 17.82
N ILE A 384 -7.45 -9.59 18.91
CA ILE A 384 -6.46 -10.55 19.43
C ILE A 384 -7.17 -11.81 19.90
N GLU A 385 -8.31 -11.68 20.60
CA GLU A 385 -9.07 -12.82 21.09
C GLU A 385 -9.62 -13.66 19.93
N SER A 386 -10.30 -13.02 18.96
CA SER A 386 -10.78 -13.72 17.76
C SER A 386 -9.65 -14.39 16.96
N LEU A 387 -8.47 -13.74 16.89
CA LEU A 387 -7.30 -14.33 16.24
C LEU A 387 -6.76 -15.55 17.02
N ARG A 388 -6.78 -15.49 18.35
CA ARG A 388 -6.35 -16.60 19.21
C ARG A 388 -7.23 -17.82 19.00
N GLU A 389 -8.57 -17.65 19.05
CA GLU A 389 -9.53 -18.74 18.81
C GLU A 389 -9.28 -19.39 17.45
N PHE A 390 -9.11 -18.58 16.41
CA PHE A 390 -8.81 -19.06 15.06
C PHE A 390 -7.48 -19.85 14.97
N LEU A 391 -6.41 -19.38 15.63
CA LEU A 391 -5.10 -20.05 15.62
C LEU A 391 -5.10 -21.36 16.44
N ASP A 392 -5.81 -21.37 17.57
CA ASP A 392 -5.98 -22.55 18.43
C ASP A 392 -6.65 -23.71 17.70
N GLU A 393 -7.66 -23.45 16.87
CA GLU A 393 -8.31 -24.46 16.01
C GLU A 393 -7.35 -25.09 15.01
N LEU A 394 -6.40 -24.32 14.51
CA LEU A 394 -5.37 -24.79 13.58
C LEU A 394 -4.18 -25.44 14.29
N GLY A 395 -4.23 -25.56 15.64
CA GLY A 395 -3.18 -26.11 16.47
C GLY A 395 -1.93 -25.24 16.52
N ILE A 396 -2.08 -23.92 16.36
CA ILE A 396 -1.00 -22.94 16.40
C ILE A 396 -1.05 -22.23 17.75
N ASP A 397 0.00 -22.40 18.54
CA ASP A 397 0.11 -21.81 19.87
C ASP A 397 0.32 -20.29 19.84
N PHE A 398 -0.65 -19.55 20.37
CA PHE A 398 -0.62 -18.09 20.54
C PHE A 398 -0.75 -17.67 22.01
N THR A 399 -0.15 -18.45 22.92
CA THR A 399 -0.35 -18.34 24.38
C THR A 399 0.24 -17.07 25.01
N ASN A 400 1.23 -16.41 24.42
CA ASN A 400 1.89 -15.25 25.02
C ASN A 400 1.13 -13.91 24.85
N GLY A 401 -0.12 -13.94 24.43
CA GLY A 401 -1.04 -12.79 24.51
C GLY A 401 -1.01 -11.77 23.38
N GLY A 402 -0.15 -11.94 22.35
CA GLY A 402 -0.17 -11.07 21.16
C GLY A 402 0.14 -9.59 21.39
N ALA A 403 0.68 -9.23 22.53
CA ALA A 403 1.06 -7.85 22.85
C ALA A 403 2.40 -7.44 22.25
N ASP A 404 3.24 -8.41 21.84
CA ASP A 404 4.57 -8.17 21.26
C ASP A 404 4.60 -8.59 19.77
N PRO A 405 5.16 -7.77 18.87
CA PRO A 405 5.39 -8.11 17.46
C PRO A 405 6.17 -9.43 17.27
N LYS A 406 7.02 -9.81 18.20
CA LYS A 406 7.79 -11.08 18.16
C LYS A 406 6.91 -12.32 18.15
N ASP A 407 5.75 -12.28 18.82
CA ASP A 407 4.80 -13.38 18.80
C ASP A 407 4.24 -13.62 17.41
N PHE A 408 3.88 -12.54 16.72
CA PHE A 408 3.42 -12.59 15.32
C PHE A 408 4.52 -13.06 14.37
N GLN A 409 5.77 -12.58 14.56
CA GLN A 409 6.91 -13.03 13.76
C GLN A 409 7.13 -14.55 13.92
N ARG A 410 7.06 -15.08 15.15
CA ARG A 410 7.17 -16.51 15.40
C ARG A 410 6.11 -17.30 14.64
N ILE A 411 4.84 -16.89 14.76
CA ILE A 411 3.73 -17.56 14.07
C ILE A 411 3.95 -17.52 12.55
N LEU A 412 4.29 -16.34 11.99
CA LEU A 412 4.54 -16.22 10.56
C LEU A 412 5.67 -17.11 10.07
N ASN A 413 6.73 -17.29 10.84
CA ASN A 413 7.82 -18.22 10.51
C ASN A 413 7.34 -19.69 10.56
N ASP A 414 6.52 -20.05 11.56
CA ASP A 414 6.01 -21.42 11.74
C ASP A 414 5.04 -21.82 10.61
N ILE A 415 4.27 -20.87 10.09
CA ILE A 415 3.28 -21.13 9.04
C ILE A 415 3.87 -21.14 7.62
N GLN A 416 5.09 -20.62 7.39
CA GLN A 416 5.68 -20.54 6.03
C GLN A 416 5.69 -21.88 5.26
N LYS A 417 5.80 -23.00 5.96
CA LYS A 417 5.85 -24.35 5.35
C LYS A 417 4.48 -25.04 5.33
N ARG A 418 3.43 -24.38 5.81
CA ARG A 418 2.08 -24.93 5.84
C ARG A 418 1.36 -24.64 4.52
N PRO A 419 0.54 -25.56 4.01
CA PRO A 419 -0.28 -25.31 2.81
C PRO A 419 -1.27 -24.15 2.97
N ASP A 420 -1.73 -23.89 4.21
CA ASP A 420 -2.67 -22.85 4.60
C ASP A 420 -1.98 -21.57 5.11
N GLY A 421 -0.65 -21.49 5.02
CA GLY A 421 0.15 -20.39 5.57
C GLY A 421 -0.25 -19.01 5.05
N ASN A 422 -0.51 -18.86 3.75
CA ASN A 422 -0.93 -17.60 3.12
C ASN A 422 -2.25 -17.07 3.69
N ILE A 423 -3.13 -17.98 4.05
CA ILE A 423 -4.44 -17.63 4.58
C ILE A 423 -4.34 -17.18 6.02
N ILE A 424 -3.59 -17.93 6.83
CA ILE A 424 -3.31 -17.56 8.22
C ILE A 424 -2.65 -16.18 8.25
N GLN A 425 -1.67 -15.94 7.37
CA GLN A 425 -1.07 -14.62 7.20
C GLN A 425 -2.10 -13.54 6.88
N SER A 426 -3.07 -13.82 6.01
CA SER A 426 -4.13 -12.87 5.65
C SER A 426 -5.05 -12.54 6.83
N VAL A 427 -5.39 -13.54 7.67
CA VAL A 427 -6.19 -13.33 8.89
C VAL A 427 -5.41 -12.50 9.91
N ILE A 428 -4.13 -12.79 10.12
CA ILE A 428 -3.23 -12.00 10.96
C ILE A 428 -3.19 -10.55 10.46
N LEU A 429 -3.00 -10.32 9.16
CA LEU A 429 -2.94 -8.99 8.58
C LEU A 429 -4.27 -8.21 8.77
N ARG A 430 -5.42 -8.87 8.62
CA ARG A 430 -6.75 -8.27 8.87
C ARG A 430 -6.99 -7.90 10.33
N SER A 431 -6.31 -8.57 11.28
CA SER A 431 -6.38 -8.22 12.69
C SER A 431 -5.64 -6.93 13.02
N MET A 432 -4.62 -6.55 12.22
CA MET A 432 -3.78 -5.38 12.45
C MET A 432 -4.55 -4.06 12.24
N ASN A 433 -4.15 -3.04 13.00
CA ASN A 433 -4.58 -1.68 12.74
C ASN A 433 -3.83 -1.10 11.52
N ARG A 434 -4.34 -0.03 10.94
CA ARG A 434 -3.61 0.74 9.92
C ARG A 434 -2.65 1.71 10.58
N ALA A 435 -1.49 1.93 9.95
CA ALA A 435 -0.59 2.98 10.34
C ALA A 435 -1.18 4.36 9.98
N VAL A 436 -0.91 5.37 10.81
CA VAL A 436 -1.38 6.75 10.63
C VAL A 436 -0.25 7.74 10.87
N TYR A 437 -0.42 8.98 10.41
CA TYR A 437 0.47 10.08 10.76
C TYR A 437 -0.04 10.79 12.01
N SER A 438 0.84 11.04 12.97
CA SER A 438 0.50 11.69 14.25
C SER A 438 1.68 12.54 14.74
N PRO A 439 1.42 13.69 15.38
CA PRO A 439 2.46 14.46 16.09
C PRO A 439 2.92 13.77 17.38
N GLU A 440 2.19 12.77 17.86
CA GLU A 440 2.58 11.97 19.02
C GLU A 440 3.47 10.81 18.58
N SER A 441 4.65 10.72 19.21
CA SER A 441 5.59 9.63 18.95
C SER A 441 5.17 8.38 19.70
N HIS A 442 4.66 7.39 18.96
CA HIS A 442 4.36 6.04 19.47
C HIS A 442 5.14 5.00 18.67
N ARG A 443 5.26 3.80 19.28
CA ARG A 443 5.89 2.63 18.63
C ARG A 443 5.22 2.31 17.29
N HIS A 444 6.02 1.95 16.31
CA HIS A 444 5.54 1.33 15.08
C HIS A 444 5.50 -0.19 15.24
N PHE A 445 4.34 -0.75 15.58
CA PHE A 445 4.17 -2.15 15.95
C PHE A 445 4.74 -3.12 14.91
N GLY A 446 4.31 -3.03 13.64
CA GLY A 446 4.74 -3.97 12.59
C GLY A 446 6.26 -3.96 12.33
N LEU A 447 6.91 -2.79 12.35
CA LEU A 447 8.35 -2.66 12.17
C LEU A 447 9.15 -2.88 13.45
N ASN A 448 8.46 -2.87 14.58
CA ASN A 448 9.03 -2.99 15.92
C ASN A 448 10.09 -1.93 16.24
N TYR A 449 9.82 -0.67 15.85
CA TYR A 449 10.63 0.48 16.23
C TYR A 449 9.94 1.32 17.31
N PRO A 450 10.68 1.83 18.31
CA PRO A 450 10.11 2.70 19.35
C PRO A 450 9.56 4.02 18.79
N GLU A 451 10.25 4.61 17.83
CA GLU A 451 9.86 5.77 17.04
C GLU A 451 10.18 5.57 15.57
N TYR A 452 9.29 6.07 14.71
CA TYR A 452 9.42 5.98 13.27
C TYR A 452 8.77 7.17 12.58
N THR A 453 9.38 7.69 11.54
CA THR A 453 8.79 8.71 10.67
C THR A 453 9.09 8.41 9.22
N HIS A 454 8.41 9.08 8.32
CA HIS A 454 8.72 9.07 6.90
C HIS A 454 9.58 10.28 6.55
N PHE A 455 10.72 10.02 5.92
CA PHE A 455 11.72 11.02 5.52
C PHE A 455 12.15 10.84 4.07
N THR A 456 12.03 9.63 3.54
CA THR A 456 12.76 9.20 2.33
C THR A 456 12.02 9.42 1.01
N SER A 457 10.79 10.00 1.01
CA SER A 457 10.02 10.20 -0.23
C SER A 457 9.27 11.55 -0.28
N PRO A 458 9.95 12.70 -0.20
CA PRO A 458 9.31 14.03 -0.17
C PRO A 458 8.73 14.47 -1.52
N ILE A 459 9.11 13.86 -2.64
CA ILE A 459 8.52 14.14 -3.95
C ILE A 459 7.06 13.70 -3.99
N ARG A 460 6.74 12.59 -3.32
CA ARG A 460 5.44 11.92 -3.41
C ARG A 460 4.66 11.81 -2.10
N ARG A 461 5.19 12.30 -0.97
CA ARG A 461 4.50 12.31 0.33
C ARG A 461 4.71 13.63 1.06
N TYR A 462 3.62 14.34 1.36
CA TYR A 462 3.67 15.61 2.06
C TYR A 462 4.22 15.52 3.51
N PRO A 463 3.94 14.46 4.30
CA PRO A 463 4.58 14.29 5.61
C PRO A 463 6.10 14.26 5.56
N ASP A 464 6.71 13.65 4.54
CA ASP A 464 8.16 13.64 4.33
C ASP A 464 8.69 15.05 4.09
N LEU A 465 7.99 15.86 3.29
CA LEU A 465 8.33 17.26 3.07
C LEU A 465 8.31 18.07 4.38
N LEU A 466 7.34 17.84 5.24
CA LEU A 466 7.28 18.46 6.56
C LEU A 466 8.46 18.02 7.45
N VAL A 467 8.83 16.75 7.43
CA VAL A 467 10.00 16.22 8.13
C VAL A 467 11.29 16.82 7.59
N HIS A 468 11.42 16.98 6.26
CA HIS A 468 12.57 17.68 5.64
C HIS A 468 12.70 19.11 6.13
N ARG A 469 11.60 19.86 6.18
CA ARG A 469 11.60 21.24 6.72
C ARG A 469 12.05 21.29 8.17
N ALA A 470 11.57 20.36 9.02
CA ALA A 470 11.97 20.27 10.41
C ALA A 470 13.49 19.97 10.55
N ILE A 471 14.02 19.02 9.79
CA ILE A 471 15.45 18.67 9.80
C ILE A 471 16.29 19.84 9.26
N ARG A 472 15.88 20.48 8.16
CA ARG A 472 16.57 21.66 7.61
C ARG A 472 16.62 22.82 8.58
N TYR A 473 15.53 23.08 9.32
CA TYR A 473 15.57 24.05 10.41
C TYR A 473 16.63 23.70 11.45
N LEU A 474 16.71 22.44 11.88
CA LEU A 474 17.71 21.99 12.86
C LEU A 474 19.15 22.10 12.34
N ILE A 475 19.39 21.89 11.05
CA ILE A 475 20.69 22.12 10.40
C ILE A 475 21.02 23.61 10.35
N ARG A 476 20.05 24.45 10.01
CA ARG A 476 20.24 25.89 9.73
C ARG A 476 20.08 26.80 10.95
N LYS A 477 19.62 26.28 12.11
CA LYS A 477 19.52 27.11 13.32
C LYS A 477 20.91 27.65 13.79
N LYS A 478 20.92 28.75 14.54
CA LYS A 478 22.14 29.38 15.01
C LYS A 478 22.97 28.51 15.97
N SER A 479 22.33 27.67 16.79
CA SER A 479 22.99 26.79 17.75
C SER A 479 23.65 25.60 17.05
N LYS A 480 24.89 25.26 17.43
CA LYS A 480 25.57 24.05 16.94
C LYS A 480 24.83 22.78 17.41
N ASN A 481 24.70 21.83 16.52
CA ASN A 481 24.17 20.49 16.80
C ASN A 481 25.24 19.47 16.38
N THR A 482 25.54 18.49 17.22
CA THR A 482 26.54 17.45 16.95
C THR A 482 26.10 16.44 15.88
N GLU A 483 24.81 16.35 15.63
CA GLU A 483 24.21 15.43 14.64
C GLU A 483 23.69 16.17 13.40
N ALA A 484 23.99 17.47 13.28
CA ALA A 484 23.60 18.27 12.12
C ALA A 484 24.77 19.16 11.71
N PHE A 485 25.24 18.98 10.49
CA PHE A 485 26.33 19.76 9.93
C PHE A 485 25.79 20.81 8.98
N ARG A 486 26.22 22.04 9.20
CA ARG A 486 25.94 23.18 8.33
C ARG A 486 27.22 23.63 7.66
N GLU A 487 27.22 23.74 6.33
CA GLU A 487 28.36 24.25 5.58
C GLU A 487 28.67 25.71 5.97
N ASN A 488 29.94 26.02 6.04
CA ASN A 488 30.45 27.35 6.43
C ASN A 488 29.93 28.42 5.46
N GLY A 489 29.47 29.55 6.01
CA GLY A 489 28.94 30.66 5.23
C GLY A 489 27.49 30.52 4.80
N SER A 490 26.84 29.38 5.04
CA SER A 490 25.42 29.23 4.78
C SER A 490 24.59 30.09 5.76
N ARG A 491 23.50 30.70 5.26
CA ARG A 491 22.60 31.55 6.08
C ARG A 491 21.89 30.71 7.14
N ALA A 492 21.80 31.23 8.36
CA ALA A 492 20.92 30.70 9.38
C ALA A 492 19.47 31.01 9.00
N LEU A 493 18.56 30.04 9.25
CA LEU A 493 17.12 30.18 9.04
C LEU A 493 16.38 30.19 10.38
N SER A 494 15.34 31.01 10.49
CA SER A 494 14.47 30.98 11.65
C SER A 494 13.42 29.85 11.52
N GLN A 495 12.77 29.53 12.61
CA GLN A 495 11.70 28.51 12.59
C GLN A 495 10.51 29.00 11.77
N GLU A 496 10.18 30.29 11.89
CA GLU A 496 9.09 30.93 11.17
C GLU A 496 9.27 30.90 9.65
N GLU A 497 10.54 30.94 9.18
CA GLU A 497 10.85 30.91 7.74
C GLU A 497 10.66 29.52 7.12
N ILE A 498 10.95 28.44 7.87
CA ILE A 498 11.05 27.11 7.26
C ILE A 498 10.15 26.06 7.92
N TYR A 499 9.80 26.21 9.21
CA TYR A 499 9.00 25.24 9.94
C TYR A 499 8.06 25.93 10.96
N PRO A 500 7.11 26.77 10.52
CA PRO A 500 6.27 27.58 11.39
C PRO A 500 5.06 26.80 11.95
N TYR A 501 5.17 25.51 12.18
CA TYR A 501 4.02 24.67 12.52
C TYR A 501 3.93 24.39 14.01
N ASP A 502 2.76 24.64 14.59
CA ASP A 502 2.42 24.20 15.94
C ASP A 502 1.88 22.75 15.96
N LYS A 503 1.64 22.24 17.18
CA LYS A 503 1.18 20.87 17.38
C LYS A 503 -0.24 20.63 16.81
N ASN A 504 -1.11 21.62 16.86
CA ASN A 504 -2.49 21.51 16.37
C ASN A 504 -2.51 21.46 14.82
N GLN A 505 -1.70 22.31 14.19
CA GLN A 505 -1.52 22.27 12.74
C GLN A 505 -0.95 20.93 12.26
N LEU A 506 0.05 20.40 12.98
CA LEU A 506 0.61 19.09 12.69
C LEU A 506 -0.40 17.96 12.89
N SER A 507 -1.29 18.04 13.89
CA SER A 507 -2.38 17.07 14.04
C SER A 507 -3.32 17.10 12.82
N SER A 508 -3.72 18.29 12.39
CA SER A 508 -4.55 18.46 11.19
C SER A 508 -3.88 17.93 9.93
N PHE A 509 -2.58 18.19 9.74
CA PHE A 509 -1.82 17.61 8.62
C PHE A 509 -1.73 16.08 8.70
N GLY A 510 -1.53 15.53 9.91
CA GLY A 510 -1.47 14.09 10.11
C GLY A 510 -2.77 13.38 9.76
N GLU A 511 -3.91 13.94 10.20
CA GLU A 511 -5.25 13.45 9.86
C GLU A 511 -5.49 13.54 8.34
N HIS A 512 -5.21 14.71 7.75
CA HIS A 512 -5.39 14.94 6.31
C HIS A 512 -4.54 13.99 5.47
N CYS A 513 -3.24 13.87 5.76
CA CYS A 513 -2.34 12.98 5.02
C CYS A 513 -2.70 11.49 5.19
N SER A 514 -3.20 11.09 6.36
CA SER A 514 -3.72 9.73 6.56
C SER A 514 -5.01 9.47 5.78
N LEU A 515 -5.84 10.49 5.56
CA LEU A 515 -7.04 10.42 4.72
C LEU A 515 -6.69 10.36 3.23
N THR A 516 -5.75 11.21 2.76
CA THR A 516 -5.34 11.23 1.35
C THR A 516 -4.63 9.94 0.95
N GLU A 517 -3.77 9.37 1.81
CA GLU A 517 -3.15 8.06 1.60
C GLU A 517 -4.22 6.96 1.44
N ARG A 518 -5.21 6.93 2.34
CA ARG A 518 -6.31 5.96 2.27
C ARG A 518 -7.13 6.12 1.01
N ARG A 519 -7.43 7.36 0.62
CA ARG A 519 -8.12 7.70 -0.63
C ARG A 519 -7.36 7.19 -1.85
N ALA A 520 -6.03 7.37 -1.88
CA ALA A 520 -5.16 6.88 -2.95
C ALA A 520 -5.19 5.35 -3.04
N ASP A 521 -5.05 4.65 -1.91
CA ASP A 521 -5.11 3.19 -1.84
C ASP A 521 -6.45 2.63 -2.33
N GLU A 522 -7.56 3.25 -1.91
CA GLU A 522 -8.91 2.83 -2.29
C GLU A 522 -9.14 3.05 -3.78
N ALA A 523 -8.74 4.21 -4.32
CA ALA A 523 -8.87 4.53 -5.74
C ALA A 523 -8.04 3.58 -6.63
N THR A 524 -6.78 3.32 -6.26
CA THR A 524 -5.91 2.40 -6.99
C THR A 524 -6.46 0.97 -6.97
N ARG A 525 -6.94 0.51 -5.81
CA ARG A 525 -7.55 -0.82 -5.67
C ARG A 525 -8.81 -0.95 -6.51
N ASP A 526 -9.61 0.09 -6.59
CA ASP A 526 -10.85 0.12 -7.37
C ASP A 526 -10.55 -0.05 -8.86
N VAL A 527 -9.56 0.67 -9.38
CA VAL A 527 -9.07 0.54 -10.76
C VAL A 527 -8.52 -0.87 -11.03
N ILE A 528 -7.69 -1.39 -10.12
CA ILE A 528 -7.14 -2.76 -10.27
C ILE A 528 -8.26 -3.80 -10.29
N ASN A 529 -9.27 -3.68 -9.43
CA ASN A 529 -10.41 -4.58 -9.41
C ASN A 529 -11.23 -4.50 -10.71
N TRP A 530 -11.42 -3.29 -11.24
CA TRP A 530 -12.10 -3.12 -12.52
C TRP A 530 -11.34 -3.80 -13.65
N LEU A 531 -10.02 -3.57 -13.74
CA LEU A 531 -9.14 -4.21 -14.74
C LEU A 531 -9.15 -5.74 -14.61
N LYS A 532 -9.16 -6.28 -13.38
CA LYS A 532 -9.29 -7.72 -13.13
C LYS A 532 -10.63 -8.27 -13.62
N CYS A 533 -11.73 -7.54 -13.42
CA CYS A 533 -13.03 -7.89 -13.97
C CYS A 533 -13.04 -7.84 -15.50
N GLU A 534 -12.47 -6.79 -16.11
CA GLU A 534 -12.34 -6.68 -17.57
C GLU A 534 -11.61 -7.89 -18.16
N PHE A 535 -10.47 -8.26 -17.55
CA PHE A 535 -9.67 -9.40 -17.98
C PHE A 535 -10.45 -10.72 -17.94
N LEU A 536 -11.26 -10.95 -16.89
CA LEU A 536 -12.07 -12.15 -16.78
C LEU A 536 -13.37 -12.11 -17.60
N SER A 537 -13.82 -10.94 -18.04
CA SER A 537 -15.06 -10.82 -18.84
C SER A 537 -14.98 -11.59 -20.15
N SER A 538 -13.79 -11.64 -20.77
CA SER A 538 -13.51 -12.41 -21.99
C SER A 538 -13.29 -13.92 -21.74
N ARG A 539 -13.24 -14.36 -20.48
CA ARG A 539 -12.92 -15.71 -20.03
C ARG A 539 -14.07 -16.41 -19.32
N VAL A 540 -15.29 -15.91 -19.49
CA VAL A 540 -16.48 -16.53 -18.94
C VAL A 540 -16.62 -17.94 -19.52
N GLY A 541 -16.83 -18.94 -18.65
CA GLY A 541 -16.86 -20.37 -18.98
C GLY A 541 -15.55 -21.11 -18.76
N GLU A 542 -14.44 -20.42 -18.58
CA GLU A 542 -13.13 -21.03 -18.26
C GLU A 542 -13.09 -21.51 -16.79
N GLN A 543 -12.22 -22.48 -16.56
CA GLN A 543 -12.03 -23.13 -15.26
C GLN A 543 -10.66 -22.79 -14.68
N PHE A 544 -10.61 -22.52 -13.39
CA PHE A 544 -9.39 -22.14 -12.68
C PHE A 544 -9.30 -22.92 -11.34
N ASP A 545 -8.09 -23.11 -10.87
CA ASP A 545 -7.83 -23.51 -9.50
C ASP A 545 -7.78 -22.26 -8.62
N GLY A 546 -8.31 -22.36 -7.41
CA GLY A 546 -8.35 -21.23 -6.49
C GLY A 546 -8.52 -21.65 -5.06
N THR A 547 -8.24 -20.73 -4.16
CA THR A 547 -8.24 -20.93 -2.71
C THR A 547 -9.30 -20.07 -2.05
N VAL A 548 -10.07 -20.62 -1.10
CA VAL A 548 -11.09 -19.88 -0.34
C VAL A 548 -10.40 -18.79 0.48
N SER A 549 -10.62 -17.52 0.14
CA SER A 549 -10.04 -16.34 0.77
C SER A 549 -10.89 -15.73 1.88
N THR A 550 -12.21 -15.97 1.82
CA THR A 550 -13.15 -15.48 2.85
C THR A 550 -14.39 -16.36 2.84
N VAL A 551 -14.90 -16.68 4.04
CA VAL A 551 -16.17 -17.38 4.23
C VAL A 551 -17.19 -16.42 4.82
N THR A 552 -18.40 -16.40 4.27
CA THR A 552 -19.49 -15.54 4.74
C THR A 552 -20.80 -16.34 4.80
N GLY A 553 -21.83 -15.81 5.49
CA GLY A 553 -23.14 -16.45 5.55
C GLY A 553 -23.88 -16.52 4.22
N PHE A 554 -23.42 -15.79 3.17
CA PHE A 554 -24.03 -15.83 1.84
C PHE A 554 -23.18 -16.55 0.78
N GLY A 555 -21.98 -17.03 1.15
CA GLY A 555 -21.14 -17.81 0.25
C GLY A 555 -19.64 -17.75 0.54
N LEU A 556 -18.86 -18.23 -0.42
CA LEU A 556 -17.41 -18.32 -0.36
C LEU A 556 -16.79 -17.34 -1.35
N PHE A 557 -15.87 -16.52 -0.89
CA PHE A 557 -14.96 -15.81 -1.80
C PHE A 557 -13.78 -16.73 -2.10
N VAL A 558 -13.47 -16.88 -3.37
CA VAL A 558 -12.37 -17.70 -3.86
C VAL A 558 -11.42 -16.85 -4.63
N GLN A 559 -10.14 -16.88 -4.27
CA GLN A 559 -9.06 -16.21 -4.98
C GLN A 559 -8.41 -17.19 -5.95
N LEU A 560 -8.31 -16.82 -7.23
CA LEU A 560 -7.61 -17.60 -8.25
C LEU A 560 -6.09 -17.59 -7.97
N ASP A 561 -5.46 -18.78 -7.98
CA ASP A 561 -4.10 -18.95 -7.45
C ASP A 561 -3.03 -18.21 -8.28
N ASP A 562 -3.15 -18.20 -9.62
CA ASP A 562 -2.13 -17.61 -10.50
C ASP A 562 -2.28 -16.09 -10.71
N MET A 563 -3.45 -15.52 -10.45
CA MET A 563 -3.78 -14.14 -10.82
C MET A 563 -4.19 -13.26 -9.64
N TYR A 564 -4.44 -13.85 -8.49
CA TYR A 564 -4.98 -13.17 -7.30
C TYR A 564 -6.27 -12.37 -7.60
N ILE A 565 -7.15 -12.95 -8.42
CA ILE A 565 -8.48 -12.41 -8.69
C ILE A 565 -9.49 -13.10 -7.79
N GLU A 566 -10.29 -12.33 -7.08
CA GLU A 566 -11.28 -12.84 -6.14
C GLU A 566 -12.68 -12.82 -6.78
N GLY A 567 -13.45 -13.89 -6.57
CA GLY A 567 -14.85 -13.99 -6.99
C GLY A 567 -15.70 -14.76 -5.99
N LEU A 568 -17.01 -14.64 -6.09
CA LEU A 568 -17.98 -15.21 -5.16
C LEU A 568 -18.56 -16.52 -5.70
N ILE A 569 -18.52 -17.57 -4.90
CA ILE A 569 -19.42 -18.71 -5.02
C ILE A 569 -20.59 -18.46 -4.06
N HIS A 570 -21.75 -18.09 -4.59
CA HIS A 570 -22.92 -17.86 -3.76
C HIS A 570 -23.34 -19.17 -3.09
N ILE A 571 -23.90 -19.10 -1.87
CA ILE A 571 -24.29 -20.27 -1.07
C ILE A 571 -25.28 -21.18 -1.82
N THR A 572 -26.11 -20.63 -2.68
CA THR A 572 -27.06 -21.40 -3.53
C THR A 572 -26.37 -22.17 -4.67
N SER A 573 -25.13 -21.81 -5.01
CA SER A 573 -24.30 -22.50 -6.02
C SER A 573 -23.43 -23.60 -5.42
N LEU A 574 -23.47 -23.77 -4.09
CA LEU A 574 -22.85 -24.90 -3.41
C LEU A 574 -23.70 -26.16 -3.58
N PRO A 575 -23.17 -27.38 -3.37
CA PRO A 575 -23.90 -28.62 -3.41
C PRO A 575 -25.17 -28.57 -2.56
N LYS A 576 -26.27 -29.22 -3.02
CA LYS A 576 -27.60 -29.14 -2.38
C LYS A 576 -27.55 -29.55 -0.91
N ASP A 577 -27.45 -28.57 -0.03
CA ASP A 577 -27.56 -28.69 1.41
C ASP A 577 -28.01 -27.35 2.00
N TYR A 578 -28.38 -27.34 3.28
CA TYR A 578 -28.53 -26.11 4.05
C TYR A 578 -27.21 -25.87 4.79
N TYR A 579 -26.54 -24.74 4.52
CA TYR A 579 -25.23 -24.40 5.09
C TYR A 579 -25.41 -23.42 6.24
N GLN A 580 -24.90 -23.79 7.41
CA GLN A 580 -24.79 -22.92 8.57
C GLN A 580 -23.43 -22.26 8.57
N TYR A 581 -23.42 -20.92 8.72
CA TYR A 581 -22.20 -20.15 8.85
C TYR A 581 -21.76 -20.08 10.30
N GLU A 582 -20.57 -20.56 10.58
CA GLU A 582 -19.90 -20.45 11.87
C GLU A 582 -18.84 -19.35 11.77
N GLU A 583 -19.20 -18.15 12.31
CA GLU A 583 -18.38 -16.95 12.16
C GLU A 583 -17.02 -17.10 12.85
N ASP A 584 -17.00 -17.64 14.07
CA ASP A 584 -15.79 -17.83 14.88
C ASP A 584 -14.81 -18.81 14.22
N HIS A 585 -15.34 -19.78 13.48
CA HIS A 585 -14.58 -20.83 12.80
C HIS A 585 -14.33 -20.56 11.31
N HIS A 586 -14.75 -19.41 10.78
CA HIS A 586 -14.62 -19.04 9.37
C HIS A 586 -14.98 -20.16 8.40
N ARG A 587 -16.13 -20.87 8.64
CA ARG A 587 -16.54 -22.03 7.84
C ARG A 587 -18.05 -22.08 7.58
N LEU A 588 -18.41 -22.76 6.49
CA LEU A 588 -19.78 -23.18 6.19
C LEU A 588 -19.90 -24.68 6.43
N VAL A 589 -20.88 -25.11 7.21
CA VAL A 589 -21.16 -26.51 7.54
C VAL A 589 -22.52 -26.92 6.99
N GLY A 590 -22.55 -27.93 6.15
CA GLY A 590 -23.80 -28.49 5.60
C GLY A 590 -24.52 -29.36 6.63
N GLU A 591 -25.76 -29.01 6.94
CA GLU A 591 -26.56 -29.70 7.99
C GLU A 591 -26.79 -31.19 7.70
N LYS A 592 -27.05 -31.55 6.44
CA LYS A 592 -27.38 -32.92 6.04
C LYS A 592 -26.19 -33.76 5.63
N THR A 593 -25.28 -33.13 4.88
CA THR A 593 -24.13 -33.83 4.31
C THR A 593 -22.90 -33.82 5.23
N GLY A 594 -22.87 -32.91 6.20
CA GLY A 594 -21.69 -32.64 7.01
C GLY A 594 -20.51 -32.07 6.19
N LYS A 595 -20.76 -31.63 4.94
CA LYS A 595 -19.70 -31.05 4.08
C LYS A 595 -19.30 -29.70 4.65
N ILE A 596 -18.01 -29.52 4.84
CA ILE A 596 -17.45 -28.29 5.41
C ILE A 596 -16.66 -27.60 4.34
N PHE A 597 -16.86 -26.29 4.21
CA PHE A 597 -16.02 -25.39 3.44
C PHE A 597 -15.35 -24.42 4.39
N ARG A 598 -14.03 -24.38 4.36
CA ARG A 598 -13.21 -23.57 5.27
C ARG A 598 -12.41 -22.52 4.51
N LEU A 599 -12.03 -21.51 5.23
CA LEU A 599 -10.97 -20.64 4.81
C LEU A 599 -9.75 -21.50 4.43
N GLY A 600 -9.22 -21.35 3.20
CA GLY A 600 -8.07 -22.10 2.74
C GLY A 600 -8.31 -23.36 1.96
N ASP A 601 -9.54 -23.76 1.79
CA ASP A 601 -9.82 -24.91 0.94
C ASP A 601 -9.48 -24.61 -0.52
N ASN A 602 -8.76 -25.54 -1.15
CA ASN A 602 -8.47 -25.47 -2.59
C ASN A 602 -9.67 -26.00 -3.37
N LEU A 603 -10.21 -25.17 -4.22
CA LEU A 603 -11.39 -25.45 -5.02
C LEU A 603 -11.08 -25.28 -6.52
N LYS A 604 -11.75 -26.06 -7.35
CA LYS A 604 -11.78 -25.82 -8.78
C LYS A 604 -13.07 -25.07 -9.11
N VAL A 605 -12.93 -23.92 -9.76
CA VAL A 605 -14.03 -23.00 -10.03
C VAL A 605 -14.17 -22.70 -11.51
N LYS A 606 -15.38 -22.37 -11.94
CA LYS A 606 -15.69 -21.89 -13.29
C LYS A 606 -16.24 -20.48 -13.21
N VAL A 607 -15.75 -19.58 -14.06
CA VAL A 607 -16.30 -18.23 -14.18
C VAL A 607 -17.66 -18.30 -14.86
N ILE A 608 -18.72 -17.88 -14.17
CA ILE A 608 -20.09 -17.91 -14.73
C ILE A 608 -20.59 -16.54 -15.13
N ARG A 609 -20.16 -15.49 -14.42
CA ARG A 609 -20.62 -14.12 -14.66
C ARG A 609 -19.58 -13.12 -14.21
N VAL A 610 -19.43 -12.05 -14.97
CA VAL A 610 -18.60 -10.88 -14.61
C VAL A 610 -19.43 -9.62 -14.79
N GLU A 611 -19.60 -8.85 -13.74
CA GLU A 611 -20.28 -7.56 -13.75
C GLU A 611 -19.30 -6.42 -13.54
N LEU A 612 -18.90 -5.79 -14.63
CA LEU A 612 -17.90 -4.71 -14.62
C LEU A 612 -18.35 -3.50 -13.78
N ASN A 613 -19.62 -3.11 -13.87
CA ASN A 613 -20.14 -1.94 -13.15
C ASN A 613 -20.15 -2.14 -11.62
N GLU A 614 -20.40 -3.36 -11.17
CA GLU A 614 -20.41 -3.69 -9.76
C GLU A 614 -19.09 -4.28 -9.27
N ARG A 615 -18.11 -4.47 -10.18
CA ARG A 615 -16.81 -5.10 -9.93
C ARG A 615 -16.98 -6.46 -9.26
N LYS A 616 -17.95 -7.24 -9.72
CA LYS A 616 -18.29 -8.56 -9.17
C LYS A 616 -18.01 -9.67 -10.16
N ILE A 617 -17.49 -10.76 -9.65
CA ILE A 617 -17.21 -11.98 -10.38
C ILE A 617 -17.90 -13.11 -9.63
N ASP A 618 -18.76 -13.84 -10.34
CA ASP A 618 -19.46 -15.01 -9.81
C ASP A 618 -18.81 -16.28 -10.34
N PHE A 619 -18.50 -17.18 -9.43
CA PHE A 619 -17.94 -18.49 -9.69
C PHE A 619 -18.94 -19.60 -9.40
N GLU A 620 -18.80 -20.72 -10.11
CA GLU A 620 -19.46 -21.98 -9.85
C GLU A 620 -18.43 -23.02 -9.39
N LEU A 621 -18.75 -23.77 -8.35
CA LEU A 621 -17.91 -24.85 -7.86
C LEU A 621 -17.95 -26.04 -8.84
N ILE A 622 -16.77 -26.49 -9.29
CA ILE A 622 -16.67 -27.73 -10.07
C ILE A 622 -16.47 -28.88 -9.10
N GLU A 623 -17.50 -29.73 -8.94
CA GLU A 623 -17.34 -30.96 -8.19
C GLU A 623 -16.42 -31.93 -8.93
N LYS A 624 -15.39 -32.44 -8.25
CA LYS A 624 -14.65 -33.61 -8.73
C LYS A 624 -15.62 -34.77 -8.82
N ASN A 625 -15.98 -35.22 -10.03
CA ASN A 625 -16.71 -36.47 -10.21
C ASN A 625 -16.02 -37.55 -9.38
N LYS A 626 -16.78 -38.17 -8.45
CA LYS A 626 -16.31 -39.31 -7.65
C LYS A 626 -16.12 -40.53 -8.56
N GLY A 627 -15.05 -40.51 -9.35
CA GLY A 627 -14.50 -41.64 -10.06
C GLY A 627 -13.30 -42.18 -9.30
N THR A 628 -13.48 -43.16 -8.44
CA THR A 628 -12.57 -44.28 -8.12
C THR A 628 -11.25 -44.10 -7.39
N ASP A 629 -10.97 -43.01 -6.60
CA ASP A 629 -9.66 -42.99 -5.90
C ASP A 629 -9.68 -42.78 -4.37
N THR A 630 -10.87 -42.65 -3.73
CA THR A 630 -10.96 -42.39 -2.28
C THR A 630 -10.79 -43.63 -1.40
N LYS A 631 -10.76 -44.85 -1.94
CA LYS A 631 -10.54 -46.07 -1.12
C LYS A 631 -9.08 -46.39 -0.85
N LYS A 632 -8.12 -45.85 -1.61
CA LYS A 632 -6.67 -46.13 -1.41
C LYS A 632 -5.98 -45.19 -0.42
N SER A 633 -6.41 -43.92 -0.29
CA SER A 633 -5.73 -42.96 0.61
C SER A 633 -6.14 -43.12 2.08
N ILE A 634 -7.40 -43.43 2.37
CA ILE A 634 -7.88 -43.63 3.76
C ILE A 634 -7.36 -44.93 4.33
N SER A 635 -7.24 -46.00 3.50
CA SER A 635 -6.65 -47.26 3.95
C SER A 635 -5.14 -47.17 4.24
N SER A 636 -4.41 -46.35 3.50
CA SER A 636 -2.97 -46.15 3.70
C SER A 636 -2.67 -45.26 4.92
N PHE A 637 -3.50 -44.26 5.19
CA PHE A 637 -3.38 -43.42 6.37
C PHE A 637 -3.72 -44.16 7.66
N ASN A 638 -4.84 -44.89 7.67
CA ASN A 638 -5.23 -45.70 8.81
C ASN A 638 -4.24 -46.87 9.09
N ARG A 639 -3.59 -47.41 8.05
CA ARG A 639 -2.54 -48.41 8.19
C ARG A 639 -1.26 -47.84 8.79
N LYS A 640 -0.86 -46.60 8.43
CA LYS A 640 0.29 -45.91 9.01
C LYS A 640 0.05 -45.51 10.46
N VAL A 641 -1.15 -45.06 10.83
CA VAL A 641 -1.50 -44.71 12.21
C VAL A 641 -1.56 -45.97 13.09
N LYS A 642 -2.12 -47.10 12.60
CA LYS A 642 -2.18 -48.36 13.32
C LYS A 642 -0.78 -48.98 13.54
N ASN A 643 0.13 -48.83 12.56
CA ASN A 643 1.51 -49.31 12.68
C ASN A 643 2.36 -48.43 13.61
N LYS A 644 2.08 -47.11 13.69
CA LYS A 644 2.75 -46.23 14.67
C LYS A 644 2.28 -46.53 16.09
N ARG A 645 1.00 -46.78 16.33
CA ARG A 645 0.49 -47.21 17.65
C ARG A 645 1.10 -48.55 18.11
N LYS A 646 1.15 -49.57 17.25
CA LYS A 646 1.81 -50.86 17.57
C LYS A 646 3.31 -50.73 17.89
N LYS A 647 4.03 -49.79 17.21
CA LYS A 647 5.43 -49.53 17.51
C LYS A 647 5.64 -48.85 18.86
N ILE A 648 4.71 -47.98 19.28
CA ILE A 648 4.74 -47.31 20.58
C ILE A 648 4.39 -48.31 21.70
N GLU A 649 3.36 -49.14 21.52
CA GLU A 649 2.97 -50.17 22.48
C GLU A 649 4.07 -51.24 22.68
N ASN A 650 4.79 -51.64 21.63
CA ASN A 650 5.90 -52.54 21.73
C ASN A 650 7.14 -51.92 22.41
N LYS A 651 7.39 -50.60 22.24
CA LYS A 651 8.45 -49.89 22.97
C LYS A 651 8.15 -49.73 24.47
N ILE A 652 6.87 -49.63 24.84
CA ILE A 652 6.45 -49.56 26.25
C ILE A 652 6.56 -50.93 26.90
N LYS A 653 6.22 -52.02 26.20
CA LYS A 653 6.35 -53.38 26.71
C LYS A 653 7.80 -53.80 26.92
N THR A 654 8.72 -53.38 26.06
CA THR A 654 10.17 -53.68 26.20
C THR A 654 10.85 -52.86 27.30
N LYS A 655 10.31 -51.71 27.68
CA LYS A 655 10.82 -50.91 28.81
C LYS A 655 10.37 -51.47 30.18
N ASN A 656 9.20 -52.13 30.23
CA ASN A 656 8.66 -52.70 31.46
C ASN A 656 9.13 -54.15 31.73
N SER A 657 9.93 -54.72 30.84
CA SER A 657 10.58 -56.05 31.03
C SER A 657 12.07 -55.94 31.39
N LEU A 658 12.57 -54.74 31.60
CA LEU A 658 13.97 -54.43 31.97
C LEU A 658 14.07 -53.61 33.28
N SER A 659 12.98 -53.58 34.06
CA SER A 659 12.98 -53.08 35.46
C SER A 659 12.73 -54.23 36.43
#